data_f4b29345c8c010cd7a71cc61129ff1da
#
_entry.id   f4b29345c8c010cd7a71cc61129ff1da
#
_cell.length_a   1.000
_cell.length_b   1.000
_cell.length_c   1.000
_cell.angle_alpha   90.00
_cell.angle_beta   90.00
_cell.angle_gamma   90.00
#
_symmetry.space_group_name_H-M   'P 1'
#
loop_
_entity.id
_entity.type
_entity.pdbx_description
1 polymer ?
#
loop_
_entity_poly.entity_id
_entity_poly.type
_entity_poly.pdbx_seq_one_letter_code
_entity_poly.pdbx_strand_id
1 'polypeptide(L)'
;MADSKSEDIPEVVESLPSLPTVTEQQRELGCQALREFENQQFGPCVSTLNKLLKERSSDVKVSQNKAVAEFYHSGLKNVEEFRKKMNCFSINPDAFDSLEDMDHAFVYYNQAVVLYHLRQYRASLSLLDKLFQCIEPLELLARKVILLLVELYLCTYQPEKSMGMLSYMEKTYFNGKHGAGQGTPEKPEKGKDNKESSENSVEAWRPRISVYKIRCLIMLKSMKMCKRELKSLLNTQAMNTSVIYLKSNFEYLRGNLRKAIRMLGSDPQAQVFTNTGESLPMMYFNNLGCIHFHLRKHHLGAFYFRRAVQENENALKDAASGGQNRPLQTRGMSRHYELLYNMGIQLLHCGQPQAAFDCLIEAVQVYQVNPRLWLRLAECCIQANRENNDEDRCLEKRLEVIQGSVGSGVHRKLILGCGISKFKPSSTTPSMPSATLEFASLCLRNAMLLLPEDPLLADKTSTSSDDHEGRPTPEPVLLAAPPGNPMKATEIAHLRCSILAASSYTCLCLNDHLMALHHAENLLKQPHLSGAQRYIGHLYVAEAQVQLDKIPDSIEHLNPDLVTDIGTCPPEHKSDQDRADKNDKGEKDLLADSTEAKSSLYPWFPKDLSRAKAVMQYNLSAAHAMRGEYDKAMTHLTESSRNIGTPLPAQMYFLKLYLDLMEGRRKMAQQVIKDHFGHVTPNRI
;
A
#
# COMPACT_ATOMS: atom_id res chain seq x y z
N MET A 1 -20.51 5.16 -88.27
CA MET A 1 -20.26 3.72 -88.38
C MET A 1 -19.45 3.31 -87.17
N ALA A 2 -19.95 2.63 -86.42
CA ALA A 2 -20.00 1.38 -85.73
C ALA A 2 -20.49 1.54 -84.30
N ASP A 3 -21.52 0.74 -84.10
CA ASP A 3 -22.24 0.41 -82.90
C ASP A 3 -21.32 -0.07 -81.75
N SER A 4 -21.59 0.39 -80.56
CA SER A 4 -21.15 -0.27 -79.34
C SER A 4 -22.38 -0.59 -78.49
N LYS A 5 -22.68 -1.87 -78.41
CA LYS A 5 -23.68 -2.46 -77.55
C LYS A 5 -23.34 -2.23 -76.07
N SER A 6 -24.29 -1.68 -75.33
CA SER A 6 -24.31 -1.73 -73.84
C SER A 6 -24.72 -3.15 -73.43
N GLU A 7 -23.84 -3.83 -72.71
CA GLU A 7 -24.18 -5.02 -71.94
C GLU A 7 -24.73 -4.61 -70.57
N ASP A 8 -25.99 -4.93 -70.32
CA ASP A 8 -26.65 -4.86 -69.03
C ASP A 8 -26.00 -5.83 -68.05
N ILE A 9 -25.33 -5.31 -67.03
CA ILE A 9 -24.93 -6.07 -65.86
C ILE A 9 -26.10 -6.04 -64.88
N PRO A 10 -26.67 -7.18 -64.47
CA PRO A 10 -27.72 -7.18 -63.44
C PRO A 10 -27.10 -6.80 -62.09
N GLU A 11 -27.55 -5.68 -61.53
CA GLU A 11 -27.38 -5.33 -60.10
C GLU A 11 -27.96 -6.44 -59.23
N VAL A 12 -27.14 -7.34 -58.75
CA VAL A 12 -27.47 -8.21 -57.62
C VAL A 12 -27.36 -7.32 -56.37
N VAL A 13 -28.45 -6.69 -56.03
CA VAL A 13 -28.63 -6.11 -54.69
C VAL A 13 -28.74 -7.31 -53.74
N GLU A 14 -27.60 -7.75 -53.20
CA GLU A 14 -27.61 -8.59 -52.02
C GLU A 14 -28.30 -7.81 -50.90
N SER A 15 -29.55 -8.11 -50.66
CA SER A 15 -30.30 -7.64 -49.50
C SER A 15 -29.60 -8.15 -48.24
N LEU A 16 -28.91 -7.25 -47.55
CA LEU A 16 -28.49 -7.47 -46.19
C LEU A 16 -29.65 -8.07 -45.36
N PRO A 17 -29.42 -9.13 -44.57
CA PRO A 17 -30.45 -9.69 -43.73
C PRO A 17 -30.94 -8.63 -42.76
N SER A 18 -32.17 -8.14 -42.97
CA SER A 18 -32.84 -7.23 -42.06
C SER A 18 -32.91 -7.90 -40.68
N LEU A 19 -32.32 -7.24 -39.67
CA LEU A 19 -32.49 -7.63 -38.27
C LEU A 19 -33.96 -7.97 -37.99
N PRO A 20 -34.27 -9.12 -37.37
CA PRO A 20 -35.63 -9.54 -37.15
C PRO A 20 -36.37 -8.48 -36.32
N THR A 21 -37.37 -7.86 -36.91
CA THR A 21 -38.19 -6.81 -36.29
C THR A 21 -38.77 -7.34 -34.98
N VAL A 22 -38.56 -6.58 -33.89
CA VAL A 22 -39.09 -6.94 -32.55
C VAL A 22 -40.62 -6.90 -32.60
N THR A 23 -41.27 -8.02 -32.31
CA THR A 23 -42.73 -8.07 -32.25
C THR A 23 -43.25 -7.34 -30.99
N GLU A 24 -44.50 -6.82 -31.05
CA GLU A 24 -45.07 -6.10 -29.89
C GLU A 24 -45.14 -6.99 -28.65
N GLN A 25 -45.41 -8.30 -28.79
CA GLN A 25 -45.39 -9.27 -27.70
C GLN A 25 -43.99 -9.41 -27.05
N GLN A 26 -42.94 -9.44 -27.85
CA GLN A 26 -41.55 -9.50 -27.35
C GLN A 26 -41.16 -8.21 -26.61
N ARG A 27 -41.65 -7.08 -27.09
CA ARG A 27 -41.44 -5.77 -26.43
C ARG A 27 -42.16 -5.73 -25.08
N GLU A 28 -43.42 -6.24 -25.03
CA GLU A 28 -44.17 -6.31 -23.78
C GLU A 28 -43.53 -7.23 -22.76
N LEU A 29 -43.03 -8.42 -23.15
CA LEU A 29 -42.29 -9.33 -22.29
C LEU A 29 -40.97 -8.67 -21.78
N GLY A 30 -40.26 -7.92 -22.62
CA GLY A 30 -39.09 -7.16 -22.23
C GLY A 30 -39.40 -6.09 -21.19
N CYS A 31 -40.48 -5.31 -21.39
CA CYS A 31 -40.95 -4.31 -20.43
C CYS A 31 -41.42 -4.95 -19.11
N GLN A 32 -42.04 -6.11 -19.16
CA GLN A 32 -42.45 -6.86 -17.98
C GLN A 32 -41.23 -7.34 -17.18
N ALA A 33 -40.24 -7.94 -17.84
CA ALA A 33 -39.02 -8.38 -17.20
C ALA A 33 -38.26 -7.23 -16.53
N LEU A 34 -38.23 -6.03 -17.15
CA LEU A 34 -37.63 -4.83 -16.55
C LEU A 34 -38.39 -4.41 -15.28
N ARG A 35 -39.71 -4.33 -15.32
CA ARG A 35 -40.53 -3.98 -14.12
C ARG A 35 -40.34 -4.98 -12.99
N GLU A 36 -40.29 -6.29 -13.29
CA GLU A 36 -40.06 -7.36 -12.31
C GLU A 36 -38.66 -7.23 -11.70
N PHE A 37 -37.64 -6.89 -12.49
CA PHE A 37 -36.29 -6.67 -12.01
C PHE A 37 -36.19 -5.42 -11.11
N GLU A 38 -36.78 -4.29 -11.51
CA GLU A 38 -36.83 -3.06 -10.72
C GLU A 38 -37.57 -3.25 -9.39
N ASN A 39 -38.64 -4.04 -9.39
CA ASN A 39 -39.38 -4.44 -8.19
C ASN A 39 -38.68 -5.52 -7.37
N GLN A 40 -37.45 -5.90 -7.74
CA GLN A 40 -36.63 -6.89 -7.04
C GLN A 40 -37.28 -8.31 -7.04
N GLN A 41 -38.15 -8.58 -7.95
CA GLN A 41 -38.79 -9.88 -8.15
C GLN A 41 -37.98 -10.74 -9.13
N PHE A 42 -36.81 -11.18 -8.71
CA PHE A 42 -35.81 -11.82 -9.58
C PHE A 42 -36.27 -13.19 -10.10
N GLY A 43 -37.02 -13.97 -9.32
CA GLY A 43 -37.58 -15.27 -9.75
C GLY A 43 -38.56 -15.15 -10.92
N PRO A 44 -39.64 -14.34 -10.81
CA PRO A 44 -40.52 -14.00 -11.92
C PRO A 44 -39.77 -13.44 -13.14
N CYS A 45 -38.83 -12.49 -12.94
CA CYS A 45 -38.02 -11.91 -13.99
C CYS A 45 -37.26 -12.98 -14.80
N VAL A 46 -36.61 -13.94 -14.14
CA VAL A 46 -35.93 -15.06 -14.80
C VAL A 46 -36.93 -15.90 -15.62
N SER A 47 -38.15 -16.13 -15.09
CA SER A 47 -39.18 -16.87 -15.80
C SER A 47 -39.64 -16.15 -17.05
N THR A 48 -39.85 -14.84 -17.00
CA THR A 48 -40.22 -13.97 -18.14
C THR A 48 -39.10 -13.93 -19.18
N LEU A 49 -37.82 -13.78 -18.76
CA LEU A 49 -36.68 -13.82 -19.67
C LEU A 49 -36.49 -15.20 -20.32
N ASN A 50 -36.82 -16.30 -19.63
CA ASN A 50 -36.79 -17.63 -20.22
C ASN A 50 -37.85 -17.79 -21.33
N LYS A 51 -39.03 -17.16 -21.19
CA LYS A 51 -40.06 -17.16 -22.27
C LYS A 51 -39.54 -16.38 -23.48
N LEU A 52 -38.97 -15.20 -23.24
CA LEU A 52 -38.39 -14.36 -24.30
C LEU A 52 -37.21 -15.07 -25.00
N LEU A 53 -36.36 -15.80 -24.26
CA LEU A 53 -35.25 -16.55 -24.82
C LEU A 53 -35.69 -17.73 -25.71
N LYS A 54 -36.85 -18.35 -25.44
CA LYS A 54 -37.39 -19.40 -26.32
C LYS A 54 -37.80 -18.84 -27.69
N GLU A 55 -38.24 -17.59 -27.72
CA GLU A 55 -38.62 -16.92 -28.98
C GLU A 55 -37.41 -16.32 -29.70
N ARG A 56 -36.38 -15.87 -28.94
CA ARG A 56 -35.14 -15.24 -29.43
C ARG A 56 -33.92 -15.92 -28.87
N SER A 57 -33.66 -17.14 -29.28
CA SER A 57 -32.60 -17.99 -28.70
C SER A 57 -31.16 -17.47 -28.93
N SER A 58 -30.96 -16.69 -29.99
CA SER A 58 -29.64 -16.11 -30.33
C SER A 58 -29.41 -14.69 -29.83
N ASP A 59 -30.36 -14.07 -29.12
CA ASP A 59 -30.22 -12.69 -28.66
C ASP A 59 -29.35 -12.62 -27.42
N VAL A 60 -28.14 -12.04 -27.61
CA VAL A 60 -27.13 -11.87 -26.57
C VAL A 60 -27.62 -10.97 -25.44
N LYS A 61 -28.42 -9.92 -25.76
CA LYS A 61 -28.97 -8.98 -24.75
C LYS A 61 -29.92 -9.70 -23.78
N VAL A 62 -30.80 -10.58 -24.31
CA VAL A 62 -31.74 -11.38 -23.49
C VAL A 62 -30.99 -12.39 -22.63
N SER A 63 -29.99 -13.06 -23.20
CA SER A 63 -29.16 -14.03 -22.49
C SER A 63 -28.35 -13.36 -21.36
N GLN A 64 -27.80 -12.17 -21.61
CA GLN A 64 -27.10 -11.39 -20.59
C GLN A 64 -28.01 -10.94 -19.45
N ASN A 65 -29.19 -10.36 -19.80
CA ASN A 65 -30.16 -9.93 -18.80
C ASN A 65 -30.61 -11.09 -17.90
N LYS A 66 -30.79 -12.27 -18.50
CA LYS A 66 -31.09 -13.50 -17.75
C LYS A 66 -29.96 -13.87 -16.80
N ALA A 67 -28.72 -13.87 -17.26
CA ALA A 67 -27.56 -14.17 -16.40
C ALA A 67 -27.46 -13.19 -15.23
N VAL A 68 -27.71 -11.90 -15.46
CA VAL A 68 -27.77 -10.87 -14.41
C VAL A 68 -28.90 -11.15 -13.43
N ALA A 69 -30.12 -11.43 -13.91
CA ALA A 69 -31.27 -11.73 -13.05
C ALA A 69 -31.06 -13.00 -12.22
N GLU A 70 -30.48 -14.07 -12.79
CA GLU A 70 -30.09 -15.29 -12.06
C GLU A 70 -29.05 -15.02 -10.98
N PHE A 71 -28.08 -14.14 -11.26
CA PHE A 71 -27.07 -13.75 -10.30
C PHE A 71 -27.66 -13.01 -9.09
N TYR A 72 -28.57 -12.05 -9.35
CA TYR A 72 -29.31 -11.38 -8.28
C TYR A 72 -30.22 -12.35 -7.52
N HIS A 73 -30.90 -13.27 -8.22
CA HIS A 73 -31.74 -14.30 -7.59
C HIS A 73 -30.94 -15.22 -6.64
N SER A 74 -29.67 -15.53 -6.98
CA SER A 74 -28.77 -16.28 -6.11
C SER A 74 -28.27 -15.49 -4.87
N GLY A 75 -28.68 -14.24 -4.73
CA GLY A 75 -28.17 -13.33 -3.69
C GLY A 75 -26.71 -12.96 -3.88
N LEU A 76 -26.26 -12.87 -5.13
CA LEU A 76 -24.88 -12.52 -5.53
C LEU A 76 -23.81 -13.53 -5.06
N LYS A 77 -24.19 -14.80 -4.82
CA LYS A 77 -23.28 -15.82 -4.28
C LYS A 77 -22.47 -16.53 -5.36
N ASN A 78 -23.06 -16.83 -6.52
CA ASN A 78 -22.47 -17.66 -7.57
C ASN A 78 -21.63 -16.84 -8.57
N VAL A 79 -20.56 -16.19 -8.09
CA VAL A 79 -19.71 -15.30 -8.92
C VAL A 79 -19.03 -16.03 -10.05
N GLU A 80 -18.46 -17.20 -9.79
CA GLU A 80 -17.71 -17.94 -10.80
C GLU A 80 -18.58 -18.45 -11.93
N GLU A 81 -19.80 -18.88 -11.60
CA GLU A 81 -20.79 -19.27 -12.61
C GLU A 81 -21.25 -18.06 -13.43
N PHE A 82 -21.54 -16.96 -12.75
CA PHE A 82 -21.88 -15.70 -13.40
C PHE A 82 -20.77 -15.21 -14.33
N ARG A 83 -19.51 -15.24 -13.85
CA ARG A 83 -18.35 -14.87 -14.65
C ARG A 83 -18.17 -15.77 -15.88
N LYS A 84 -18.35 -17.09 -15.74
CA LYS A 84 -18.31 -18.01 -16.88
C LYS A 84 -19.39 -17.67 -17.90
N LYS A 85 -20.65 -17.42 -17.46
CA LYS A 85 -21.72 -17.00 -18.35
C LYS A 85 -21.41 -15.68 -19.04
N MET A 86 -20.88 -14.67 -18.32
CA MET A 86 -20.51 -13.39 -18.92
C MET A 86 -19.36 -13.52 -19.93
N ASN A 87 -18.38 -14.38 -19.68
CA ASN A 87 -17.30 -14.64 -20.63
C ASN A 87 -17.74 -15.37 -21.90
N CYS A 88 -18.82 -16.18 -21.83
CA CYS A 88 -19.41 -16.80 -23.03
C CYS A 88 -20.05 -15.79 -23.98
N PHE A 89 -20.41 -14.59 -23.49
CA PHE A 89 -20.95 -13.51 -24.32
C PHE A 89 -19.85 -12.60 -24.90
N SER A 90 -18.61 -12.79 -24.49
CA SER A 90 -17.47 -12.05 -25.01
C SER A 90 -17.12 -12.61 -26.38
N ILE A 91 -17.64 -11.95 -27.41
CA ILE A 91 -17.17 -12.09 -28.79
C ILE A 91 -15.70 -11.64 -28.79
N ASN A 92 -14.86 -12.29 -29.59
CA ASN A 92 -13.41 -12.04 -29.65
C ASN A 92 -13.11 -10.54 -29.62
N PRO A 93 -12.31 -10.05 -28.65
CA PRO A 93 -11.99 -8.63 -28.53
C PRO A 93 -11.23 -8.06 -29.75
N ASP A 94 -10.76 -8.91 -30.65
CA ASP A 94 -10.07 -8.51 -31.88
C ASP A 94 -11.00 -8.34 -33.09
N ALA A 95 -12.29 -8.62 -32.95
CA ALA A 95 -13.31 -8.52 -33.99
C ALA A 95 -14.21 -7.28 -33.89
N PHE A 96 -13.74 -6.20 -33.26
CA PHE A 96 -14.48 -4.94 -33.10
C PHE A 96 -14.64 -4.11 -34.40
N ASP A 97 -14.41 -4.70 -35.57
CA ASP A 97 -14.41 -3.96 -36.85
C ASP A 97 -15.76 -3.99 -37.62
N SER A 98 -16.81 -4.60 -37.08
CA SER A 98 -18.10 -4.67 -37.76
C SER A 98 -19.18 -3.79 -37.12
N LEU A 99 -20.06 -3.21 -37.95
CA LEU A 99 -21.22 -2.39 -37.54
C LEU A 99 -22.19 -3.12 -36.60
N GLU A 100 -22.17 -4.45 -36.61
CA GLU A 100 -22.99 -5.29 -35.71
C GLU A 100 -22.58 -5.20 -34.25
N ASP A 101 -21.36 -4.78 -33.96
CA ASP A 101 -20.82 -4.67 -32.59
C ASP A 101 -21.38 -3.46 -31.83
N MET A 102 -21.86 -2.42 -32.51
CA MET A 102 -22.47 -1.25 -31.88
C MET A 102 -23.76 -1.61 -31.15
N ASP A 103 -24.54 -2.56 -31.66
CA ASP A 103 -25.73 -3.06 -30.99
C ASP A 103 -25.42 -3.78 -29.65
N HIS A 104 -24.19 -4.28 -29.51
CA HIS A 104 -23.73 -4.95 -28.30
C HIS A 104 -22.97 -4.03 -27.33
N ALA A 105 -22.82 -2.75 -27.64
CA ALA A 105 -22.06 -1.80 -26.80
C ALA A 105 -22.54 -1.77 -25.33
N PHE A 106 -23.84 -1.90 -25.09
CA PHE A 106 -24.39 -1.99 -23.73
C PHE A 106 -23.99 -3.29 -23.02
N VAL A 107 -23.85 -4.40 -23.74
CA VAL A 107 -23.42 -5.69 -23.19
C VAL A 107 -21.99 -5.58 -22.68
N TYR A 108 -21.08 -5.01 -23.47
CA TYR A 108 -19.70 -4.79 -23.09
C TYR A 108 -19.54 -3.80 -21.92
N TYR A 109 -20.34 -2.72 -21.94
CA TYR A 109 -20.37 -1.79 -20.82
C TYR A 109 -20.80 -2.47 -19.51
N ASN A 110 -21.90 -3.27 -19.54
CA ASN A 110 -22.35 -4.00 -18.37
C ASN A 110 -21.34 -5.02 -17.89
N GLN A 111 -20.65 -5.71 -18.79
CA GLN A 111 -19.56 -6.63 -18.45
C GLN A 111 -18.40 -5.87 -17.77
N ALA A 112 -18.04 -4.70 -18.27
CA ALA A 112 -17.02 -3.87 -17.66
C ALA A 112 -17.42 -3.39 -16.25
N VAL A 113 -18.69 -3.04 -16.02
CA VAL A 113 -19.23 -2.69 -14.69
C VAL A 113 -19.13 -3.88 -13.73
N VAL A 114 -19.46 -5.09 -14.19
CA VAL A 114 -19.30 -6.30 -13.36
C VAL A 114 -17.84 -6.54 -13.00
N LEU A 115 -16.93 -6.46 -13.97
CA LEU A 115 -15.50 -6.61 -13.73
C LEU A 115 -14.97 -5.55 -12.75
N TYR A 116 -15.46 -4.31 -12.83
CA TYR A 116 -15.15 -3.26 -11.87
C TYR A 116 -15.56 -3.65 -10.44
N HIS A 117 -16.80 -4.12 -10.24
CA HIS A 117 -17.26 -4.55 -8.92
C HIS A 117 -16.57 -5.82 -8.40
N LEU A 118 -16.06 -6.66 -9.30
CA LEU A 118 -15.19 -7.80 -8.96
C LEU A 118 -13.73 -7.40 -8.72
N ARG A 119 -13.41 -6.09 -8.75
CA ARG A 119 -12.06 -5.54 -8.59
C ARG A 119 -11.04 -6.00 -9.66
N GLN A 120 -11.51 -6.47 -10.80
CA GLN A 120 -10.69 -6.83 -11.95
C GLN A 120 -10.47 -5.59 -12.84
N TYR A 121 -9.88 -4.54 -12.27
CA TYR A 121 -9.77 -3.22 -12.89
C TYR A 121 -9.05 -3.23 -14.25
N ARG A 122 -7.99 -4.04 -14.40
CA ARG A 122 -7.24 -4.11 -15.67
C ARG A 122 -8.06 -4.72 -16.80
N ALA A 123 -8.79 -5.79 -16.52
CA ALA A 123 -9.67 -6.42 -17.52
C ALA A 123 -10.83 -5.49 -17.89
N SER A 124 -11.44 -4.82 -16.92
CA SER A 124 -12.47 -3.81 -17.15
C SER A 124 -11.95 -2.65 -18.00
N LEU A 125 -10.75 -2.16 -17.71
CA LEU A 125 -10.10 -1.07 -18.43
C LEU A 125 -9.84 -1.44 -19.90
N SER A 126 -9.23 -2.62 -20.15
CA SER A 126 -8.96 -3.10 -21.50
C SER A 126 -10.22 -3.21 -22.36
N LEU A 127 -11.32 -3.67 -21.76
CA LEU A 127 -12.61 -3.78 -22.44
C LEU A 127 -13.20 -2.39 -22.78
N LEU A 128 -13.13 -1.46 -21.82
CA LEU A 128 -13.69 -0.11 -22.02
C LEU A 128 -12.84 0.76 -22.95
N ASP A 129 -11.53 0.60 -22.97
CA ASP A 129 -10.65 1.33 -23.90
C ASP A 129 -10.99 0.96 -25.36
N LYS A 130 -11.26 -0.32 -25.65
CA LYS A 130 -11.74 -0.78 -26.96
C LYS A 130 -13.13 -0.21 -27.27
N LEU A 131 -14.06 -0.32 -26.31
CA LEU A 131 -15.41 0.18 -26.46
C LEU A 131 -15.45 1.71 -26.72
N PHE A 132 -14.58 2.47 -26.06
CA PHE A 132 -14.49 3.92 -26.24
C PHE A 132 -14.05 4.33 -27.64
N GLN A 133 -13.24 3.51 -28.32
CA GLN A 133 -12.79 3.77 -29.69
C GLN A 133 -13.93 3.61 -30.72
N CYS A 134 -14.94 2.80 -30.41
CA CYS A 134 -16.02 2.46 -31.32
C CYS A 134 -17.31 3.27 -31.10
N ILE A 135 -17.51 3.88 -29.93
CA ILE A 135 -18.75 4.62 -29.58
C ILE A 135 -18.71 6.05 -30.08
N GLU A 136 -19.84 6.51 -30.63
CA GLU A 136 -20.02 7.93 -30.99
C GLU A 136 -19.97 8.83 -29.74
N PRO A 137 -19.20 9.94 -29.77
CA PRO A 137 -18.99 10.80 -28.59
C PRO A 137 -20.25 11.42 -28.00
N LEU A 138 -21.31 11.60 -28.78
CA LEU A 138 -22.53 12.29 -28.34
C LEU A 138 -23.56 11.36 -27.70
N GLU A 139 -23.38 10.04 -27.76
CA GLU A 139 -24.29 9.10 -27.17
C GLU A 139 -24.29 9.15 -25.62
N LEU A 140 -25.45 8.87 -25.02
CA LEU A 140 -25.58 8.78 -23.55
C LEU A 140 -24.67 7.69 -22.96
N LEU A 141 -24.45 6.60 -23.71
CA LEU A 141 -23.56 5.52 -23.29
C LEU A 141 -22.12 6.00 -23.24
N ALA A 142 -21.67 6.81 -24.19
CA ALA A 142 -20.30 7.34 -24.22
C ALA A 142 -19.96 8.11 -22.93
N ARG A 143 -20.88 8.88 -22.37
CA ARG A 143 -20.67 9.59 -21.09
C ARG A 143 -20.48 8.61 -19.93
N LYS A 144 -21.27 7.54 -19.87
CA LYS A 144 -21.14 6.50 -18.84
C LYS A 144 -19.81 5.76 -18.97
N VAL A 145 -19.39 5.44 -20.19
CA VAL A 145 -18.10 4.81 -20.51
C VAL A 145 -16.95 5.70 -20.05
N ILE A 146 -16.94 7.00 -20.41
CA ILE A 146 -15.89 7.94 -20.02
C ILE A 146 -15.77 8.04 -18.49
N LEU A 147 -16.89 8.13 -17.75
CA LEU A 147 -16.85 8.23 -16.30
C LEU A 147 -16.32 6.94 -15.65
N LEU A 148 -16.67 5.78 -16.20
CA LEU A 148 -16.13 4.52 -15.69
C LEU A 148 -14.64 4.37 -16.03
N LEU A 149 -14.20 4.82 -17.22
CA LEU A 149 -12.78 4.90 -17.58
C LEU A 149 -12.01 5.80 -16.63
N VAL A 150 -12.53 7.00 -16.32
CA VAL A 150 -11.94 7.93 -15.34
C VAL A 150 -11.77 7.25 -13.98
N GLU A 151 -12.79 6.55 -13.48
CA GLU A 151 -12.71 5.82 -12.20
C GLU A 151 -11.69 4.67 -12.28
N LEU A 152 -11.67 3.90 -13.35
CA LEU A 152 -10.71 2.82 -13.56
C LEU A 152 -9.26 3.30 -13.66
N TYR A 153 -9.01 4.42 -14.37
CA TYR A 153 -7.68 5.04 -14.39
C TYR A 153 -7.24 5.49 -13.00
N LEU A 154 -8.15 5.99 -12.16
CA LEU A 154 -7.84 6.30 -10.76
C LEU A 154 -7.56 5.03 -9.94
N CYS A 155 -8.36 3.97 -10.11
CA CYS A 155 -8.15 2.69 -9.44
C CYS A 155 -6.83 2.00 -9.86
N THR A 156 -6.38 2.24 -11.10
CA THR A 156 -5.11 1.70 -11.63
C THR A 156 -3.93 2.66 -11.49
N TYR A 157 -4.10 3.77 -10.75
CA TYR A 157 -3.07 4.78 -10.49
C TYR A 157 -2.52 5.48 -11.73
N GLN A 158 -3.39 5.77 -12.72
CA GLN A 158 -3.06 6.52 -13.94
C GLN A 158 -3.79 7.89 -13.94
N PRO A 159 -3.49 8.80 -13.01
CA PRO A 159 -4.22 10.07 -12.87
C PRO A 159 -4.06 11.00 -14.05
N GLU A 160 -2.98 10.89 -14.83
CA GLU A 160 -2.74 11.70 -16.02
C GLU A 160 -3.71 11.33 -17.13
N LYS A 161 -3.91 10.04 -17.41
CA LYS A 161 -4.90 9.56 -18.39
C LYS A 161 -6.32 9.94 -17.95
N SER A 162 -6.61 9.77 -16.65
CA SER A 162 -7.89 10.21 -16.07
C SER A 162 -8.14 11.70 -16.29
N MET A 163 -7.13 12.55 -16.08
CA MET A 163 -7.23 13.99 -16.32
C MET A 163 -7.43 14.31 -17.82
N GLY A 164 -6.76 13.57 -18.71
CA GLY A 164 -6.95 13.68 -20.16
C GLY A 164 -8.39 13.39 -20.58
N MET A 165 -8.99 12.30 -20.06
CA MET A 165 -10.39 11.93 -20.32
C MET A 165 -11.37 13.00 -19.78
N LEU A 166 -11.12 13.56 -18.60
CA LEU A 166 -11.95 14.64 -18.05
C LEU A 166 -11.85 15.91 -18.90
N SER A 167 -10.66 16.23 -19.40
CA SER A 167 -10.46 17.38 -20.31
C SER A 167 -11.14 17.15 -21.66
N TYR A 168 -11.11 15.93 -22.19
CA TYR A 168 -11.84 15.54 -23.39
C TYR A 168 -13.35 15.70 -23.17
N MET A 169 -13.87 15.20 -22.05
CA MET A 169 -15.29 15.33 -21.71
C MET A 169 -15.73 16.79 -21.60
N GLU A 170 -14.91 17.67 -21.01
CA GLU A 170 -15.23 19.10 -20.93
C GLU A 170 -15.24 19.77 -22.30
N LYS A 171 -14.29 19.47 -23.16
CA LYS A 171 -14.23 20.04 -24.52
C LYS A 171 -15.41 19.60 -25.37
N THR A 172 -15.76 18.31 -25.32
CA THR A 172 -16.81 17.73 -26.17
C THR A 172 -18.19 18.14 -25.73
N TYR A 173 -18.49 18.12 -24.42
CA TYR A 173 -19.86 18.34 -23.94
C TYR A 173 -20.15 19.74 -23.42
N PHE A 174 -19.13 20.53 -23.00
CA PHE A 174 -19.37 21.86 -22.42
C PHE A 174 -18.88 23.02 -23.30
N ASN A 175 -17.82 22.83 -24.12
CA ASN A 175 -17.26 23.87 -24.97
C ASN A 175 -17.56 23.68 -26.47
N GLY A 176 -18.15 22.54 -26.86
CA GLY A 176 -18.54 22.26 -28.23
C GLY A 176 -19.67 23.19 -28.65
N LYS A 177 -19.49 23.94 -29.77
CA LYS A 177 -20.50 24.82 -30.41
C LYS A 177 -21.72 24.07 -30.96
N HIS A 178 -21.86 22.77 -30.69
CA HIS A 178 -22.96 21.94 -31.18
C HIS A 178 -24.20 21.91 -30.26
N GLY A 179 -24.25 22.73 -29.20
CA GLY A 179 -25.43 22.88 -28.34
C GLY A 179 -26.37 24.04 -28.71
N ALA A 180 -26.11 24.77 -29.78
CA ALA A 180 -26.98 25.85 -30.24
C ALA A 180 -27.78 25.43 -31.49
N GLY A 181 -28.58 24.39 -31.34
CA GLY A 181 -29.72 24.15 -32.23
C GLY A 181 -30.80 25.22 -31.96
N GLN A 182 -31.03 26.07 -32.94
CA GLN A 182 -32.14 27.02 -32.97
C GLN A 182 -33.46 26.26 -32.78
N GLY A 183 -34.00 26.34 -31.58
CA GLY A 183 -35.39 25.98 -31.27
C GLY A 183 -36.04 27.17 -30.59
N THR A 184 -36.97 27.78 -31.25
CA THR A 184 -37.91 28.79 -30.73
C THR A 184 -38.50 28.36 -29.38
N PRO A 185 -38.74 29.31 -28.45
CA PRO A 185 -39.30 28.96 -27.13
C PRO A 185 -40.79 28.66 -27.25
N GLU A 186 -41.15 27.41 -27.33
CA GLU A 186 -42.51 26.97 -27.06
C GLU A 186 -42.76 26.82 -25.53
N LYS A 187 -43.91 27.34 -25.11
CA LYS A 187 -44.36 27.41 -23.72
C LYS A 187 -44.50 26.00 -23.13
N PRO A 188 -44.16 25.78 -21.84
CA PRO A 188 -44.26 24.47 -21.24
C PRO A 188 -45.71 24.07 -20.96
N GLU A 189 -46.18 23.02 -21.62
CA GLU A 189 -47.37 22.27 -21.18
C GLU A 189 -47.01 21.41 -19.94
N LYS A 190 -47.89 21.49 -18.95
CA LYS A 190 -47.78 20.76 -17.69
C LYS A 190 -48.15 19.29 -17.92
N GLY A 191 -47.17 18.40 -18.08
CA GLY A 191 -47.33 16.95 -18.10
C GLY A 191 -46.35 16.31 -17.11
N LYS A 192 -46.90 15.48 -16.25
CA LYS A 192 -46.21 14.69 -15.23
C LYS A 192 -45.36 13.62 -15.93
N ASP A 193 -44.00 13.79 -15.97
CA ASP A 193 -43.00 12.71 -16.07
C ASP A 193 -41.58 13.33 -16.15
N ASN A 194 -41.21 14.07 -15.10
CA ASN A 194 -40.01 14.92 -15.09
C ASN A 194 -38.89 14.43 -14.12
N LYS A 195 -38.73 13.10 -13.91
CA LYS A 195 -37.57 12.63 -13.13
C LYS A 195 -36.38 12.24 -14.01
N GLU A 196 -36.59 11.71 -15.20
CA GLU A 196 -35.48 11.31 -16.11
C GLU A 196 -34.86 12.48 -16.87
N SER A 197 -35.56 13.58 -17.09
CA SER A 197 -35.03 14.75 -17.82
C SER A 197 -34.03 15.58 -17.01
N SER A 198 -34.08 15.53 -15.68
CA SER A 198 -33.18 16.31 -14.79
C SER A 198 -31.79 15.68 -14.67
N GLU A 199 -31.66 14.36 -14.70
CA GLU A 199 -30.35 13.67 -14.62
C GLU A 199 -29.55 13.74 -15.92
N ASN A 200 -30.19 13.98 -17.04
CA ASN A 200 -29.58 14.06 -18.37
C ASN A 200 -29.05 15.46 -18.72
N SER A 201 -29.30 16.47 -17.88
CA SER A 201 -28.79 17.82 -18.13
C SER A 201 -27.28 17.85 -17.97
N VAL A 202 -26.58 18.45 -18.94
CA VAL A 202 -25.11 18.57 -18.95
C VAL A 202 -24.59 19.28 -17.70
N GLU A 203 -25.38 20.18 -17.12
CA GLU A 203 -25.01 20.94 -15.92
C GLU A 203 -24.94 20.06 -14.65
N ALA A 204 -25.75 19.01 -14.55
CA ALA A 204 -25.72 18.08 -13.41
C ALA A 204 -24.38 17.30 -13.31
N TRP A 205 -23.62 17.21 -14.39
CA TRP A 205 -22.35 16.47 -14.42
C TRP A 205 -21.13 17.31 -13.99
N ARG A 206 -21.20 18.64 -14.06
CA ARG A 206 -20.11 19.53 -13.68
C ARG A 206 -19.54 19.24 -12.27
N PRO A 207 -20.37 19.10 -11.23
CA PRO A 207 -19.87 18.80 -9.91
C PRO A 207 -19.14 17.47 -9.82
N ARG A 208 -19.63 16.42 -10.51
CA ARG A 208 -18.97 15.11 -10.57
C ARG A 208 -17.60 15.20 -11.24
N ILE A 209 -17.51 15.91 -12.34
CA ILE A 209 -16.23 16.16 -13.03
C ILE A 209 -15.24 16.90 -12.12
N SER A 210 -15.68 17.94 -11.39
CA SER A 210 -14.82 18.66 -10.44
C SER A 210 -14.34 17.75 -9.30
N VAL A 211 -15.18 16.86 -8.77
CA VAL A 211 -14.79 15.85 -7.77
C VAL A 211 -13.69 14.92 -8.33
N TYR A 212 -13.86 14.40 -9.53
CA TYR A 212 -12.86 13.56 -10.18
C TYR A 212 -11.55 14.32 -10.46
N LYS A 213 -11.61 15.56 -10.93
CA LYS A 213 -10.42 16.42 -11.10
C LYS A 213 -9.66 16.60 -9.78
N ILE A 214 -10.36 16.88 -8.70
CA ILE A 214 -9.74 17.02 -7.38
C ILE A 214 -9.06 15.71 -6.99
N ARG A 215 -9.68 14.54 -7.20
CA ARG A 215 -9.07 13.21 -6.94
C ARG A 215 -7.79 13.02 -7.77
N CYS A 216 -7.83 13.34 -9.06
CA CYS A 216 -6.63 13.28 -9.92
C CYS A 216 -5.52 14.21 -9.41
N LEU A 217 -5.84 15.48 -9.08
CA LEU A 217 -4.87 16.47 -8.60
C LEU A 217 -4.25 16.08 -7.25
N ILE A 218 -5.02 15.42 -6.38
CA ILE A 218 -4.51 14.84 -5.13
C ILE A 218 -3.49 13.74 -5.42
N MET A 219 -3.78 12.82 -6.35
CA MET A 219 -2.87 11.75 -6.74
C MET A 219 -1.59 12.27 -7.42
N LEU A 220 -1.73 13.31 -8.25
CA LEU A 220 -0.61 14.03 -8.88
C LEU A 220 0.17 14.91 -7.91
N LYS A 221 -0.24 15.00 -6.64
CA LYS A 221 0.34 15.89 -5.61
C LYS A 221 0.37 17.38 -6.03
N SER A 222 -0.49 17.80 -6.96
CA SER A 222 -0.59 19.17 -7.45
C SER A 222 -1.45 20.04 -6.51
N MET A 223 -0.94 20.37 -5.32
CA MET A 223 -1.69 21.00 -4.24
C MET A 223 -2.24 22.41 -4.58
N LYS A 224 -1.52 23.19 -5.40
CA LYS A 224 -1.97 24.53 -5.81
C LYS A 224 -3.23 24.47 -6.68
N MET A 225 -3.23 23.59 -7.69
CA MET A 225 -4.38 23.38 -8.57
C MET A 225 -5.55 22.76 -7.81
N CYS A 226 -5.27 21.75 -6.95
CA CYS A 226 -6.27 21.13 -6.11
C CYS A 226 -6.99 22.14 -5.20
N LYS A 227 -6.26 23.09 -4.57
CA LYS A 227 -6.86 24.18 -3.76
C LYS A 227 -7.81 25.06 -4.59
N ARG A 228 -7.45 25.37 -5.83
CA ARG A 228 -8.27 26.19 -6.74
C ARG A 228 -9.57 25.47 -7.11
N GLU A 229 -9.48 24.23 -7.56
CA GLU A 229 -10.64 23.41 -7.93
C GLU A 229 -11.57 23.14 -6.72
N LEU A 230 -11.00 22.84 -5.55
CA LEU A 230 -11.75 22.63 -4.32
C LEU A 230 -12.51 23.92 -3.91
N LYS A 231 -11.89 25.08 -4.04
CA LYS A 231 -12.55 26.37 -3.77
C LYS A 231 -13.69 26.64 -4.75
N SER A 232 -13.47 26.35 -6.04
CA SER A 232 -14.51 26.45 -7.08
C SER A 232 -15.70 25.55 -6.77
N LEU A 233 -15.45 24.30 -6.42
CA LEU A 233 -16.50 23.34 -6.07
C LEU A 233 -17.31 23.77 -4.84
N LEU A 234 -16.65 24.30 -3.81
CA LEU A 234 -17.32 24.80 -2.59
C LEU A 234 -18.19 26.03 -2.83
N ASN A 235 -17.90 26.83 -3.85
CA ASN A 235 -18.71 27.98 -4.20
C ASN A 235 -19.97 27.58 -5.02
N THR A 236 -19.95 26.43 -5.69
CA THR A 236 -21.03 25.98 -6.59
C THR A 236 -21.93 24.92 -5.95
N GLN A 237 -21.47 24.22 -4.95
CA GLN A 237 -22.19 23.12 -4.31
C GLN A 237 -22.25 23.26 -2.77
N ALA A 238 -23.37 22.77 -2.19
CA ALA A 238 -23.44 22.56 -0.76
C ALA A 238 -22.42 21.53 -0.29
N MET A 239 -21.90 21.66 0.94
CA MET A 239 -21.01 20.70 1.55
C MET A 239 -21.71 19.36 1.72
N ASN A 240 -21.36 18.39 0.89
CA ASN A 240 -21.78 16.99 1.02
C ASN A 240 -20.63 16.14 1.57
N THR A 241 -20.94 14.94 2.02
CA THR A 241 -19.97 13.99 2.60
C THR A 241 -18.74 13.79 1.73
N SER A 242 -18.89 13.60 0.42
CA SER A 242 -17.76 13.38 -0.50
C SER A 242 -16.82 14.58 -0.53
N VAL A 243 -17.35 15.81 -0.54
CA VAL A 243 -16.54 17.05 -0.53
C VAL A 243 -15.84 17.23 0.80
N ILE A 244 -16.48 16.88 1.92
CA ILE A 244 -15.89 16.93 3.26
C ILE A 244 -14.67 15.99 3.34
N TYR A 245 -14.82 14.74 2.88
CA TYR A 245 -13.73 13.77 2.85
C TYR A 245 -12.58 14.19 1.93
N LEU A 246 -12.87 14.72 0.74
CA LEU A 246 -11.85 15.28 -0.16
C LEU A 246 -11.10 16.46 0.45
N LYS A 247 -11.80 17.36 1.12
CA LYS A 247 -11.22 18.51 1.81
C LYS A 247 -10.36 18.07 3.00
N SER A 248 -10.82 17.09 3.77
CA SER A 248 -10.04 16.49 4.85
C SER A 248 -8.76 15.84 4.32
N ASN A 249 -8.84 15.06 3.25
CA ASN A 249 -7.68 14.45 2.60
C ASN A 249 -6.69 15.50 2.08
N PHE A 250 -7.18 16.58 1.47
CA PHE A 250 -6.34 17.69 1.03
C PHE A 250 -5.59 18.34 2.21
N GLU A 251 -6.25 18.62 3.34
CA GLU A 251 -5.60 19.19 4.52
C GLU A 251 -4.63 18.19 5.18
N TYR A 252 -4.94 16.90 5.17
CA TYR A 252 -4.04 15.83 5.63
C TYR A 252 -2.73 15.80 4.84
N LEU A 253 -2.81 15.83 3.50
CA LEU A 253 -1.63 15.84 2.62
C LEU A 253 -0.79 17.12 2.74
N ARG A 254 -1.40 18.24 3.18
CA ARG A 254 -0.69 19.47 3.53
C ARG A 254 -0.04 19.46 4.91
N GLY A 255 -0.23 18.39 5.70
CA GLY A 255 0.25 18.30 7.07
C GLY A 255 -0.62 19.01 8.11
N ASN A 256 -1.78 19.59 7.72
CA ASN A 256 -2.72 20.26 8.62
C ASN A 256 -3.61 19.24 9.34
N LEU A 257 -3.01 18.34 10.13
CA LEU A 257 -3.66 17.16 10.69
C LEU A 257 -4.84 17.49 11.62
N ARG A 258 -4.70 18.51 12.46
CA ARG A 258 -5.79 18.96 13.37
C ARG A 258 -7.01 19.49 12.59
N LYS A 259 -6.76 20.20 11.47
CA LYS A 259 -7.83 20.69 10.61
C LYS A 259 -8.53 19.56 9.86
N ALA A 260 -7.77 18.56 9.41
CA ALA A 260 -8.33 17.35 8.80
C ALA A 260 -9.29 16.61 9.74
N ILE A 261 -8.92 16.45 11.03
CA ILE A 261 -9.81 15.86 12.05
C ILE A 261 -11.09 16.68 12.21
N ARG A 262 -10.98 18.01 12.33
CA ARG A 262 -12.16 18.89 12.47
C ARG A 262 -13.10 18.79 11.28
N MET A 263 -12.55 18.65 10.05
CA MET A 263 -13.36 18.48 8.85
C MET A 263 -14.11 17.15 8.86
N LEU A 264 -13.45 16.05 9.21
CA LEU A 264 -14.11 14.74 9.32
C LEU A 264 -15.24 14.74 10.36
N GLY A 265 -15.02 15.39 11.53
CA GLY A 265 -16.03 15.49 12.57
C GLY A 265 -17.20 16.42 12.26
N SER A 266 -17.15 17.20 11.17
CA SER A 266 -18.24 18.09 10.75
C SER A 266 -19.28 17.41 9.84
N ASP A 267 -19.06 16.13 9.49
CA ASP A 267 -20.02 15.39 8.68
C ASP A 267 -21.23 14.99 9.51
N PRO A 268 -22.45 15.40 9.14
CA PRO A 268 -23.66 14.88 9.77
C PRO A 268 -23.80 13.39 9.43
N GLN A 269 -23.52 12.51 10.36
CA GLN A 269 -23.50 11.05 10.23
C GLN A 269 -24.88 10.41 9.90
N ALA A 270 -25.69 11.07 9.10
CA ALA A 270 -27.04 10.65 8.78
C ALA A 270 -27.11 9.47 7.80
N GLN A 271 -26.03 9.16 7.07
CA GLN A 271 -25.98 8.07 6.10
C GLN A 271 -24.99 7.00 6.54
N VAL A 272 -25.46 5.75 6.61
CA VAL A 272 -24.59 4.61 6.97
C VAL A 272 -23.75 4.18 5.76
N PHE A 273 -24.28 4.32 4.57
CA PHE A 273 -23.61 3.90 3.33
C PHE A 273 -23.49 5.04 2.32
N THR A 274 -22.40 5.04 1.57
CA THR A 274 -22.25 5.88 0.38
C THR A 274 -23.09 5.35 -0.76
N ASN A 275 -23.32 6.15 -1.79
CA ASN A 275 -23.97 5.70 -3.03
C ASN A 275 -23.19 4.58 -3.73
N THR A 276 -21.89 4.43 -3.42
CA THR A 276 -21.01 3.36 -3.90
C THR A 276 -21.04 2.10 -3.03
N GLY A 277 -21.84 2.08 -1.96
CA GLY A 277 -22.00 0.95 -1.04
C GLY A 277 -20.93 0.84 0.04
N GLU A 278 -20.02 1.81 0.18
CA GLU A 278 -19.00 1.80 1.22
C GLU A 278 -19.57 2.28 2.56
N SER A 279 -19.16 1.65 3.67
CA SER A 279 -19.56 2.06 5.01
C SER A 279 -18.86 3.36 5.43
N LEU A 280 -19.62 4.42 5.66
CA LEU A 280 -19.09 5.71 6.13
C LEU A 280 -18.45 5.65 7.51
N PRO A 281 -19.05 4.99 8.52
CA PRO A 281 -18.40 4.84 9.83
C PRO A 281 -17.03 4.16 9.74
N MET A 282 -16.92 3.09 8.95
CA MET A 282 -15.65 2.40 8.71
C MET A 282 -14.60 3.34 8.10
N MET A 283 -14.97 4.09 7.05
CA MET A 283 -14.07 5.06 6.41
C MET A 283 -13.65 6.17 7.37
N TYR A 284 -14.58 6.67 8.18
CA TYR A 284 -14.32 7.70 9.19
C TYR A 284 -13.25 7.25 10.19
N PHE A 285 -13.44 6.08 10.80
CA PHE A 285 -12.49 5.56 11.79
C PHE A 285 -11.14 5.18 11.16
N ASN A 286 -11.12 4.61 9.96
CA ASN A 286 -9.88 4.35 9.24
C ASN A 286 -9.08 5.65 8.99
N ASN A 287 -9.74 6.70 8.53
CA ASN A 287 -9.09 7.98 8.25
C ASN A 287 -8.58 8.64 9.52
N LEU A 288 -9.33 8.57 10.64
CA LEU A 288 -8.83 9.00 11.94
C LEU A 288 -7.60 8.21 12.37
N GLY A 289 -7.60 6.89 12.19
CA GLY A 289 -6.45 6.03 12.45
C GLY A 289 -5.21 6.49 11.69
N CYS A 290 -5.33 6.76 10.39
CA CYS A 290 -4.25 7.29 9.55
C CYS A 290 -3.75 8.65 10.04
N ILE A 291 -4.64 9.58 10.42
CA ILE A 291 -4.24 10.90 10.92
C ILE A 291 -3.50 10.78 12.24
N HIS A 292 -3.98 9.94 13.17
CA HIS A 292 -3.32 9.71 14.46
C HIS A 292 -1.98 8.98 14.33
N PHE A 293 -1.79 8.15 13.31
CA PHE A 293 -0.49 7.59 12.94
C PHE A 293 0.52 8.72 12.66
N HIS A 294 0.17 9.68 11.83
CA HIS A 294 1.05 10.81 11.51
C HIS A 294 1.25 11.79 12.68
N LEU A 295 0.28 11.87 13.60
CA LEU A 295 0.43 12.58 14.87
C LEU A 295 1.30 11.82 15.89
N ARG A 296 1.85 10.65 15.54
CA ARG A 296 2.62 9.74 16.40
C ARG A 296 1.88 9.28 17.67
N LYS A 297 0.55 9.36 17.65
CA LYS A 297 -0.32 8.84 18.70
C LYS A 297 -0.71 7.39 18.38
N HIS A 298 0.26 6.49 18.42
CA HIS A 298 0.11 5.13 17.91
C HIS A 298 -0.98 4.33 18.63
N HIS A 299 -1.08 4.41 19.95
CA HIS A 299 -2.15 3.71 20.71
C HIS A 299 -3.55 4.17 20.32
N LEU A 300 -3.73 5.49 20.13
CA LEU A 300 -5.00 6.05 19.69
C LEU A 300 -5.34 5.67 18.25
N GLY A 301 -4.32 5.64 17.38
CA GLY A 301 -4.46 5.12 16.01
C GLY A 301 -4.93 3.67 15.99
N ALA A 302 -4.32 2.80 16.81
CA ALA A 302 -4.72 1.40 16.93
C ALA A 302 -6.18 1.25 17.43
N PHE A 303 -6.62 2.09 18.36
CA PHE A 303 -8.02 2.12 18.80
C PHE A 303 -8.97 2.41 17.64
N TYR A 304 -8.68 3.45 16.82
CA TYR A 304 -9.54 3.80 15.70
C TYR A 304 -9.54 2.73 14.61
N PHE A 305 -8.40 2.08 14.31
CA PHE A 305 -8.38 0.98 13.35
C PHE A 305 -9.18 -0.24 13.83
N ARG A 306 -9.09 -0.60 15.13
CA ARG A 306 -9.95 -1.65 15.70
C ARG A 306 -11.44 -1.31 15.56
N ARG A 307 -11.79 -0.05 15.80
CA ARG A 307 -13.16 0.41 15.59
C ARG A 307 -13.57 0.34 14.12
N ALA A 308 -12.68 0.70 13.18
CA ALA A 308 -12.94 0.57 11.75
C ALA A 308 -13.19 -0.89 11.33
N VAL A 309 -12.42 -1.85 11.85
CA VAL A 309 -12.63 -3.28 11.61
C VAL A 309 -14.01 -3.71 12.10
N GLN A 310 -14.39 -3.31 13.33
CA GLN A 310 -15.69 -3.62 13.90
C GLN A 310 -16.85 -3.04 13.08
N GLU A 311 -16.74 -1.79 12.62
CA GLU A 311 -17.77 -1.15 11.78
C GLU A 311 -17.85 -1.80 10.39
N ASN A 312 -16.72 -2.29 9.84
CA ASN A 312 -16.73 -3.07 8.61
C ASN A 312 -17.47 -4.41 8.78
N GLU A 313 -17.28 -5.12 9.90
CA GLU A 313 -18.01 -6.34 10.21
C GLU A 313 -19.50 -6.09 10.42
N ASN A 314 -19.87 -5.03 11.14
CA ASN A 314 -21.25 -4.64 11.33
C ASN A 314 -21.94 -4.36 10.00
N ALA A 315 -21.31 -3.57 9.14
CA ALA A 315 -21.82 -3.27 7.81
C ALA A 315 -21.99 -4.52 6.94
N LEU A 316 -21.10 -5.52 7.06
CA LEU A 316 -21.23 -6.79 6.36
C LEU A 316 -22.38 -7.64 6.92
N LYS A 317 -22.61 -7.64 8.23
CA LYS A 317 -23.74 -8.32 8.88
C LYS A 317 -25.08 -7.69 8.46
N ASP A 318 -25.17 -6.35 8.47
CA ASP A 318 -26.35 -5.61 8.04
C ASP A 318 -26.67 -5.87 6.56
N ALA A 319 -25.64 -5.87 5.72
CA ALA A 319 -25.78 -6.23 4.31
C ALA A 319 -26.18 -7.70 4.12
N ALA A 320 -25.79 -8.63 5.02
CA ALA A 320 -26.19 -10.04 4.96
C ALA A 320 -27.63 -10.26 5.40
N SER A 321 -28.13 -9.49 6.38
CA SER A 321 -29.50 -9.59 6.91
C SER A 321 -30.55 -9.10 5.93
N GLY A 322 -30.19 -8.29 4.93
CA GLY A 322 -31.07 -7.74 3.91
C GLY A 322 -31.66 -8.74 2.89
N GLY A 323 -31.43 -10.04 3.06
CA GLY A 323 -32.03 -11.10 2.24
C GLY A 323 -31.45 -11.20 0.82
N GLN A 324 -32.26 -11.67 -0.14
CA GLN A 324 -31.86 -11.87 -1.54
C GLN A 324 -31.63 -10.54 -2.32
N ASN A 325 -32.05 -9.40 -1.77
CA ASN A 325 -32.06 -8.11 -2.46
C ASN A 325 -30.79 -7.28 -2.26
N ARG A 326 -29.63 -7.91 -2.34
CA ARG A 326 -28.34 -7.21 -2.23
C ARG A 326 -27.98 -6.49 -3.52
N PRO A 327 -27.70 -5.17 -3.48
CA PRO A 327 -27.19 -4.48 -4.67
C PRO A 327 -25.75 -4.95 -4.97
N LEU A 328 -25.39 -4.98 -6.27
CA LEU A 328 -24.07 -5.45 -6.74
C LEU A 328 -22.90 -4.72 -6.08
N GLN A 329 -23.04 -3.43 -5.82
CA GLN A 329 -22.03 -2.59 -5.19
C GLN A 329 -21.64 -3.07 -3.78
N THR A 330 -22.51 -3.77 -3.06
CA THR A 330 -22.19 -4.27 -1.71
C THR A 330 -21.18 -5.41 -1.72
N ARG A 331 -20.92 -6.02 -2.87
CA ARG A 331 -19.92 -7.09 -2.97
C ARG A 331 -18.48 -6.62 -2.75
N GLY A 332 -18.14 -5.42 -3.21
CA GLY A 332 -16.84 -4.80 -3.02
C GLY A 332 -16.70 -4.02 -1.71
N MET A 333 -17.69 -4.09 -0.83
CA MET A 333 -17.78 -3.26 0.37
C MET A 333 -16.77 -3.63 1.45
N SER A 334 -16.41 -4.92 1.57
CA SER A 334 -15.46 -5.37 2.59
C SER A 334 -14.07 -4.79 2.33
N ARG A 335 -13.56 -4.08 3.33
CA ARG A 335 -12.20 -3.53 3.37
C ARG A 335 -11.36 -4.21 4.45
N HIS A 336 -11.72 -5.44 4.81
CA HIS A 336 -11.13 -6.17 5.92
C HIS A 336 -9.60 -6.25 5.83
N TYR A 337 -9.07 -6.69 4.71
CA TYR A 337 -7.63 -6.87 4.53
C TYR A 337 -6.84 -5.54 4.47
N GLU A 338 -7.44 -4.49 3.89
CA GLU A 338 -6.86 -3.14 3.92
C GLU A 338 -6.78 -2.59 5.34
N LEU A 339 -7.82 -2.81 6.15
CA LEU A 339 -7.87 -2.41 7.55
C LEU A 339 -6.87 -3.20 8.40
N LEU A 340 -6.77 -4.51 8.19
CA LEU A 340 -5.77 -5.35 8.87
C LEU A 340 -4.34 -4.93 8.52
N TYR A 341 -4.08 -4.60 7.25
CA TYR A 341 -2.77 -4.07 6.84
C TYR A 341 -2.44 -2.77 7.59
N ASN A 342 -3.36 -1.81 7.62
CA ASN A 342 -3.18 -0.55 8.35
C ASN A 342 -3.02 -0.77 9.87
N MET A 343 -3.84 -1.66 10.45
CA MET A 343 -3.79 -2.00 11.87
C MET A 343 -2.48 -2.70 12.23
N GLY A 344 -2.01 -3.63 11.40
CA GLY A 344 -0.74 -4.33 11.61
C GLY A 344 0.45 -3.37 11.63
N ILE A 345 0.52 -2.44 10.68
CA ILE A 345 1.55 -1.39 10.69
C ILE A 345 1.47 -0.57 11.97
N GLN A 346 0.27 -0.19 12.39
CA GLN A 346 0.07 0.62 13.59
C GLN A 346 0.51 -0.12 14.87
N LEU A 347 0.17 -1.41 14.98
CA LEU A 347 0.54 -2.26 16.12
C LEU A 347 2.07 -2.46 16.20
N LEU A 348 2.72 -2.62 15.04
CA LEU A 348 4.18 -2.69 14.98
C LEU A 348 4.83 -1.42 15.58
N HIS A 349 4.28 -0.24 15.25
CA HIS A 349 4.73 1.03 15.82
C HIS A 349 4.32 1.23 17.29
N CYS A 350 3.35 0.47 17.80
CA CYS A 350 2.99 0.43 19.22
C CYS A 350 3.92 -0.48 20.03
N GLY A 351 4.86 -1.20 19.43
CA GLY A 351 5.67 -2.21 20.10
C GLY A 351 4.87 -3.49 20.45
N GLN A 352 3.87 -3.84 19.65
CA GLN A 352 3.09 -5.07 19.77
C GLN A 352 3.32 -5.98 18.55
N PRO A 353 4.53 -6.56 18.42
CA PRO A 353 4.95 -7.26 17.20
C PRO A 353 4.13 -8.53 16.94
N GLN A 354 3.71 -9.26 17.98
CA GLN A 354 2.91 -10.49 17.81
C GLN A 354 1.53 -10.16 17.24
N ALA A 355 0.81 -9.20 17.82
CA ALA A 355 -0.50 -8.79 17.33
C ALA A 355 -0.41 -8.16 15.92
N ALA A 356 0.70 -7.46 15.63
CA ALA A 356 0.97 -6.95 14.28
C ALA A 356 1.18 -8.09 13.28
N PHE A 357 1.92 -9.13 13.66
CA PHE A 357 2.15 -10.32 12.85
C PHE A 357 0.83 -11.01 12.49
N ASP A 358 -0.06 -11.24 13.46
CA ASP A 358 -1.35 -11.88 13.24
C ASP A 358 -2.21 -11.12 12.21
N CYS A 359 -2.23 -9.79 12.28
CA CYS A 359 -2.94 -8.95 11.30
C CYS A 359 -2.31 -8.99 9.90
N LEU A 360 -0.97 -8.94 9.82
CA LEU A 360 -0.27 -8.87 8.54
C LEU A 360 -0.21 -10.22 7.83
N ILE A 361 -0.15 -11.34 8.57
CA ILE A 361 -0.18 -12.68 7.97
C ILE A 361 -1.53 -12.98 7.32
N GLU A 362 -2.61 -12.45 7.87
CA GLU A 362 -3.92 -12.52 7.25
C GLU A 362 -4.00 -11.63 6.01
N ALA A 363 -3.47 -10.41 6.08
CA ALA A 363 -3.43 -9.50 4.94
C ALA A 363 -2.60 -10.03 3.76
N VAL A 364 -1.54 -10.82 4.01
CA VAL A 364 -0.67 -11.36 2.94
C VAL A 364 -1.40 -12.36 2.04
N GLN A 365 -2.45 -13.01 2.52
CA GLN A 365 -3.27 -13.93 1.72
C GLN A 365 -3.85 -13.25 0.47
N VAL A 366 -4.13 -11.94 0.55
CA VAL A 366 -4.66 -11.16 -0.58
C VAL A 366 -3.58 -10.30 -1.25
N TYR A 367 -2.65 -9.77 -0.47
CA TYR A 367 -1.63 -8.83 -0.94
C TYR A 367 -0.23 -9.44 -1.05
N GLN A 368 -0.13 -10.71 -1.43
CA GLN A 368 1.12 -11.45 -1.55
C GLN A 368 2.16 -10.82 -2.49
N VAL A 369 1.72 -10.01 -3.45
CA VAL A 369 2.61 -9.32 -4.41
C VAL A 369 3.19 -8.01 -3.87
N ASN A 370 2.89 -7.63 -2.63
CA ASN A 370 3.38 -6.39 -2.03
C ASN A 370 4.69 -6.62 -1.26
N PRO A 371 5.85 -6.17 -1.77
CA PRO A 371 7.14 -6.37 -1.09
C PRO A 371 7.24 -5.62 0.24
N ARG A 372 6.52 -4.49 0.40
CA ARG A 372 6.45 -3.77 1.68
C ARG A 372 5.79 -4.60 2.77
N LEU A 373 4.73 -5.35 2.43
CA LEU A 373 4.04 -6.21 3.40
C LEU A 373 4.96 -7.32 3.92
N TRP A 374 5.71 -7.96 3.03
CA TRP A 374 6.69 -8.98 3.41
C TRP A 374 7.80 -8.42 4.32
N LEU A 375 8.29 -7.20 4.04
CA LEU A 375 9.25 -6.54 4.92
C LEU A 375 8.63 -6.26 6.30
N ARG A 376 7.37 -5.79 6.37
CA ARG A 376 6.71 -5.53 7.66
C ARG A 376 6.49 -6.81 8.48
N LEU A 377 6.18 -7.93 7.83
CA LEU A 377 6.15 -9.24 8.49
C LEU A 377 7.52 -9.64 9.07
N ALA A 378 8.57 -9.44 8.30
CA ALA A 378 9.93 -9.70 8.78
C ALA A 378 10.29 -8.80 9.98
N GLU A 379 9.95 -7.52 9.94
CA GLU A 379 10.15 -6.59 11.06
C GLU A 379 9.37 -7.01 12.32
N CYS A 380 8.15 -7.54 12.18
CA CYS A 380 7.42 -8.12 13.32
C CYS A 380 8.17 -9.30 13.93
N CYS A 381 8.69 -10.21 13.10
CA CYS A 381 9.45 -11.36 13.57
C CYS A 381 10.76 -10.93 14.27
N ILE A 382 11.48 -9.99 13.67
CA ILE A 382 12.74 -9.46 14.25
C ILE A 382 12.44 -8.78 15.59
N GLN A 383 11.40 -7.96 15.67
CA GLN A 383 11.06 -7.25 16.91
C GLN A 383 10.57 -8.20 18.01
N ALA A 384 9.74 -9.21 17.66
CA ALA A 384 9.29 -10.22 18.62
C ALA A 384 10.45 -11.03 19.22
N ASN A 385 11.46 -11.36 18.40
CA ASN A 385 12.62 -12.10 18.87
C ASN A 385 13.62 -11.20 19.64
N ARG A 386 13.63 -9.91 19.40
CA ARG A 386 14.51 -8.97 20.08
C ARG A 386 14.13 -8.77 21.54
N GLU A 387 12.84 -8.67 21.85
CA GLU A 387 12.36 -8.53 23.23
C GLU A 387 12.71 -9.75 24.10
N ASN A 388 12.84 -10.93 23.49
CA ASN A 388 13.22 -12.16 24.16
C ASN A 388 14.75 -12.39 24.21
N ASN A 389 15.59 -11.48 23.70
CA ASN A 389 16.97 -11.83 23.34
C ASN A 389 18.05 -11.32 24.30
N ASP A 390 17.80 -10.30 25.15
CA ASP A 390 18.95 -9.60 25.72
C ASP A 390 19.52 -10.19 27.00
N GLU A 391 18.72 -10.73 27.92
CA GLU A 391 19.27 -11.33 29.14
C GLU A 391 18.77 -12.74 29.40
N ASP A 392 17.54 -13.03 29.00
CA ASP A 392 16.89 -14.30 29.32
C ASP A 392 17.45 -15.50 28.57
N ARG A 393 17.93 -15.33 27.33
CA ARG A 393 18.57 -16.43 26.59
C ARG A 393 19.88 -16.88 27.23
N CYS A 394 20.63 -15.96 27.82
CA CYS A 394 21.83 -16.34 28.56
C CYS A 394 21.49 -17.03 29.87
N LEU A 395 20.43 -16.60 30.54
CA LEU A 395 19.99 -17.20 31.79
C LEU A 395 19.31 -18.55 31.57
N GLU A 396 18.41 -18.68 30.62
CA GLU A 396 17.76 -19.94 30.26
C GLU A 396 18.76 -20.97 29.74
N LYS A 397 19.67 -20.60 28.85
CA LYS A 397 20.75 -21.47 28.39
C LYS A 397 21.68 -21.91 29.52
N ARG A 398 21.95 -21.03 30.48
CA ARG A 398 22.71 -21.40 31.69
C ARG A 398 21.95 -22.35 32.58
N LEU A 399 20.65 -22.16 32.77
CA LEU A 399 19.78 -23.02 33.52
C LEU A 399 19.59 -24.39 32.84
N GLU A 400 19.58 -24.44 31.52
CA GLU A 400 19.54 -25.68 30.73
C GLU A 400 20.84 -26.47 30.87
N VAL A 401 21.98 -25.81 30.97
CA VAL A 401 23.31 -26.43 31.11
C VAL A 401 23.59 -26.85 32.58
N ILE A 402 23.08 -26.09 33.55
CA ILE A 402 23.28 -26.35 34.97
C ILE A 402 22.14 -27.17 35.51
N GLN A 403 22.35 -28.49 35.71
CA GLN A 403 21.34 -29.41 36.30
C GLN A 403 21.22 -29.29 37.81
N GLY A 404 22.25 -28.82 38.47
CA GLY A 404 22.24 -28.68 39.91
C GLY A 404 23.61 -28.21 40.48
N SER A 405 23.70 -28.08 41.78
CA SER A 405 24.94 -27.79 42.45
C SER A 405 25.10 -28.65 43.72
N VAL A 406 26.30 -29.11 43.97
CA VAL A 406 26.64 -29.93 45.15
C VAL A 406 27.74 -29.22 45.96
N GLY A 407 27.59 -29.16 47.28
CA GLY A 407 28.51 -28.49 48.18
C GLY A 407 28.12 -27.02 48.47
N SER A 408 28.86 -26.38 49.38
CA SER A 408 28.65 -24.99 49.78
C SER A 408 29.95 -24.20 49.83
N GLY A 409 29.85 -22.87 49.64
CA GLY A 409 31.01 -21.96 49.69
C GLY A 409 32.04 -22.25 48.61
N VAL A 410 33.31 -22.31 48.97
CA VAL A 410 34.44 -22.53 48.03
C VAL A 410 34.45 -23.93 47.41
N HIS A 411 33.75 -24.86 48.01
CA HIS A 411 33.64 -26.25 47.54
C HIS A 411 32.37 -26.55 46.71
N ARG A 412 31.63 -25.56 46.39
CA ARG A 412 30.44 -25.69 45.53
C ARG A 412 30.85 -26.10 44.11
N LYS A 413 30.34 -27.19 43.64
CA LYS A 413 30.53 -27.69 42.27
C LYS A 413 29.21 -27.62 41.54
N LEU A 414 29.23 -27.13 40.31
CA LEU A 414 28.07 -27.11 39.41
C LEU A 414 28.03 -28.44 38.65
N ILE A 415 26.86 -29.08 38.63
CA ILE A 415 26.60 -30.24 37.79
C ILE A 415 26.08 -29.73 36.46
N LEU A 416 26.87 -29.95 35.41
CA LEU A 416 26.49 -29.57 34.06
C LEU A 416 25.76 -30.78 33.44
N GLY A 417 24.62 -30.48 32.82
CA GLY A 417 23.89 -31.45 32.03
C GLY A 417 24.48 -31.64 30.63
N CYS A 418 24.14 -32.70 29.95
CA CYS A 418 24.63 -33.00 28.61
C CYS A 418 23.97 -32.13 27.49
N GLY A 419 23.37 -31.03 27.82
CA GLY A 419 22.88 -30.03 26.82
C GLY A 419 21.78 -30.55 25.87
N ILE A 420 21.25 -31.73 26.10
CA ILE A 420 20.08 -32.23 25.37
C ILE A 420 18.88 -31.49 25.95
N SER A 421 18.54 -30.38 25.33
CA SER A 421 17.30 -29.70 25.65
C SER A 421 16.17 -30.73 25.59
N LYS A 422 15.41 -30.87 26.68
CA LYS A 422 14.16 -31.57 26.64
C LYS A 422 13.31 -30.82 25.63
N PHE A 423 13.32 -31.28 24.40
CA PHE A 423 12.34 -30.87 23.40
C PHE A 423 10.98 -31.02 24.06
N LYS A 424 10.43 -29.94 24.60
CA LYS A 424 9.00 -29.88 24.80
C LYS A 424 8.44 -29.88 23.37
N PRO A 425 7.78 -30.96 22.92
CA PRO A 425 7.06 -30.90 21.68
C PRO A 425 6.02 -29.78 21.89
N SER A 426 6.28 -28.62 21.31
CA SER A 426 5.25 -27.61 21.21
C SER A 426 4.13 -28.30 20.43
N SER A 427 2.99 -28.51 21.08
CA SER A 427 1.78 -29.08 20.47
C SER A 427 1.15 -28.16 19.41
N THR A 428 1.91 -27.22 18.89
CA THR A 428 1.52 -26.38 17.77
C THR A 428 1.73 -27.18 16.50
N THR A 429 0.62 -27.55 15.88
CA THR A 429 0.61 -28.11 14.53
C THR A 429 1.44 -27.19 13.61
N PRO A 430 2.37 -27.77 12.80
CA PRO A 430 3.28 -26.97 11.96
C PRO A 430 2.58 -26.21 10.81
N SER A 431 1.26 -26.11 10.83
CA SER A 431 0.44 -25.49 9.78
C SER A 431 0.26 -23.99 9.89
N MET A 432 0.55 -23.39 11.06
CA MET A 432 0.41 -21.93 11.23
C MET A 432 1.79 -21.27 11.29
N PRO A 433 2.07 -20.27 10.45
CA PRO A 433 3.32 -19.52 10.55
C PRO A 433 3.39 -18.78 11.89
N SER A 434 4.55 -18.78 12.50
CA SER A 434 4.86 -18.10 13.76
C SER A 434 5.93 -17.02 13.56
N ALA A 435 5.96 -16.01 14.43
CA ALA A 435 6.91 -14.91 14.34
C ALA A 435 8.31 -15.35 14.79
N THR A 436 9.02 -16.12 13.95
CA THR A 436 10.39 -16.60 14.17
C THR A 436 11.39 -15.91 13.24
N LEU A 437 12.69 -16.00 13.56
CA LEU A 437 13.75 -15.43 12.70
C LEU A 437 13.88 -16.21 11.39
N GLU A 438 13.64 -17.51 11.38
CA GLU A 438 13.61 -18.32 10.17
C GLU A 438 12.49 -17.87 9.23
N PHE A 439 11.32 -17.59 9.79
CA PHE A 439 10.21 -17.04 9.01
C PHE A 439 10.52 -15.61 8.51
N ALA A 440 11.22 -14.80 9.31
CA ALA A 440 11.71 -13.48 8.85
C ALA A 440 12.60 -13.60 7.62
N SER A 441 13.53 -14.57 7.60
CA SER A 441 14.41 -14.82 6.46
C SER A 441 13.61 -15.16 5.19
N LEU A 442 12.59 -16.01 5.31
CA LEU A 442 11.67 -16.32 4.19
C LEU A 442 10.91 -15.09 3.70
N CYS A 443 10.38 -14.28 4.62
CA CYS A 443 9.70 -13.03 4.27
C CYS A 443 10.61 -12.05 3.52
N LEU A 444 11.85 -11.88 3.98
CA LEU A 444 12.83 -11.00 3.35
C LEU A 444 13.24 -11.49 1.95
N ARG A 445 13.39 -12.80 1.80
CA ARG A 445 13.62 -13.42 0.49
C ARG A 445 12.46 -13.16 -0.48
N ASN A 446 11.23 -13.37 -0.03
CA ASN A 446 10.03 -13.07 -0.83
C ASN A 446 9.95 -11.58 -1.19
N ALA A 447 10.24 -10.69 -0.23
CA ALA A 447 10.28 -9.26 -0.49
C ALA A 447 11.32 -8.88 -1.57
N MET A 448 12.50 -9.50 -1.52
CA MET A 448 13.57 -9.25 -2.50
C MET A 448 13.19 -9.75 -3.89
N LEU A 449 12.60 -10.95 -4.00
CA LEU A 449 12.19 -11.54 -5.28
C LEU A 449 11.10 -10.73 -5.99
N LEU A 450 10.29 -9.98 -5.24
CA LEU A 450 9.24 -9.12 -5.80
C LEU A 450 9.79 -7.78 -6.32
N LEU A 451 11.04 -7.43 -5.99
CA LEU A 451 11.65 -6.20 -6.49
C LEU A 451 12.30 -6.41 -7.85
N PRO A 452 12.13 -5.46 -8.79
CA PRO A 452 12.83 -5.52 -10.09
C PRO A 452 14.35 -5.42 -9.90
N GLU A 453 15.10 -6.08 -10.76
CA GLU A 453 16.58 -6.21 -10.70
C GLU A 453 17.19 -4.85 -10.93
N ASP A 454 17.17 -3.84 -10.89
CA ASP A 454 17.80 -2.52 -11.06
C ASP A 454 16.94 -1.47 -11.79
N PRO A 455 16.03 -0.83 -11.06
CA PRO A 455 15.25 0.26 -11.64
C PRO A 455 16.09 1.51 -11.98
N LEU A 456 17.31 1.64 -11.45
CA LEU A 456 18.20 2.79 -11.67
C LEU A 456 19.19 2.59 -12.83
N LEU A 457 19.41 1.36 -13.30
CA LEU A 457 20.20 1.09 -14.51
C LEU A 457 19.38 1.39 -15.78
N ALA A 458 18.06 1.25 -15.73
CA ALA A 458 17.19 1.61 -16.85
C ALA A 458 17.23 3.11 -17.18
N ASP A 459 17.42 3.99 -16.17
CA ASP A 459 17.56 5.43 -16.40
C ASP A 459 18.95 5.84 -16.95
N LYS A 460 20.00 5.04 -16.73
CA LYS A 460 21.35 5.34 -17.22
C LYS A 460 21.58 4.93 -18.67
N THR A 461 20.82 3.96 -19.18
CA THR A 461 20.88 3.56 -20.60
C THR A 461 20.13 4.52 -21.52
N SER A 462 19.33 5.43 -20.98
CA SER A 462 18.60 6.45 -21.75
C SER A 462 19.34 7.80 -21.88
N THR A 463 20.52 7.97 -21.25
CA THR A 463 21.29 9.22 -21.28
C THR A 463 22.53 9.21 -22.18
N SER A 464 22.71 8.18 -23.00
CA SER A 464 23.76 8.18 -24.02
C SER A 464 23.12 8.32 -25.40
N SER A 465 23.37 9.48 -25.95
CA SER A 465 23.28 9.91 -27.34
C SER A 465 22.05 10.69 -27.80
N ASP A 466 22.38 11.93 -28.10
CA ASP A 466 21.93 12.79 -29.19
C ASP A 466 20.49 13.29 -29.22
N ASP A 467 20.45 14.62 -29.19
CA ASP A 467 19.43 15.55 -29.62
C ASP A 467 18.51 15.02 -30.74
N HIS A 468 17.33 14.56 -30.33
CA HIS A 468 16.14 14.58 -31.18
C HIS A 468 14.95 15.04 -30.35
N GLU A 469 14.57 16.30 -30.53
CA GLU A 469 13.31 16.87 -30.09
C GLU A 469 12.14 15.99 -30.60
N GLY A 470 11.35 15.46 -29.67
CA GLY A 470 10.05 14.86 -30.00
C GLY A 470 9.78 13.42 -29.54
N ARG A 471 10.66 12.78 -28.72
CA ARG A 471 10.31 11.47 -28.15
C ARG A 471 9.49 11.66 -26.84
N PRO A 472 8.35 10.95 -26.69
CA PRO A 472 7.64 10.94 -25.41
C PRO A 472 8.58 10.39 -24.33
N THR A 473 8.73 11.14 -23.24
CA THR A 473 9.47 10.71 -22.05
C THR A 473 8.95 9.35 -21.61
N PRO A 474 9.82 8.34 -21.37
CA PRO A 474 9.37 7.03 -20.92
C PRO A 474 8.55 7.16 -19.64
N GLU A 475 7.38 6.53 -19.62
CA GLU A 475 6.51 6.53 -18.43
C GLU A 475 7.30 5.98 -17.24
N PRO A 476 7.27 6.65 -16.06
CA PRO A 476 8.00 6.17 -14.89
C PRO A 476 7.49 4.78 -14.51
N VAL A 477 8.40 3.83 -14.43
CA VAL A 477 8.08 2.44 -14.03
C VAL A 477 7.57 2.47 -12.58
N LEU A 478 6.29 2.20 -12.42
CA LEU A 478 5.62 2.11 -11.12
C LEU A 478 5.44 0.64 -10.74
N LEU A 479 5.97 0.23 -9.58
CA LEU A 479 5.72 -1.10 -9.04
C LEU A 479 4.43 -1.10 -8.22
N ALA A 480 3.46 -1.92 -8.62
CA ALA A 480 2.20 -2.07 -7.89
C ALA A 480 2.45 -2.64 -6.48
N ALA A 481 1.88 -2.01 -5.47
CA ALA A 481 2.01 -2.40 -4.07
C ALA A 481 0.67 -2.26 -3.31
N PRO A 482 -0.42 -2.95 -3.75
CA PRO A 482 -1.69 -2.90 -3.05
C PRO A 482 -1.54 -3.45 -1.61
N PRO A 483 -2.28 -2.92 -0.62
CA PRO A 483 -3.31 -1.89 -0.71
C PRO A 483 -2.77 -0.45 -0.76
N GLY A 484 -1.44 -0.26 -0.72
CA GLY A 484 -0.79 1.05 -0.80
C GLY A 484 -0.68 1.58 -2.24
N ASN A 485 -0.17 2.80 -2.35
CA ASN A 485 0.13 3.42 -3.64
C ASN A 485 1.30 2.68 -4.33
N PRO A 486 1.33 2.67 -5.67
CA PRO A 486 2.47 2.16 -6.42
C PRO A 486 3.76 2.88 -6.05
N MET A 487 4.86 2.12 -6.04
CA MET A 487 6.18 2.62 -5.65
C MET A 487 6.93 3.19 -6.84
N LYS A 488 7.56 4.33 -6.63
CA LYS A 488 8.51 4.94 -7.58
C LYS A 488 9.88 4.28 -7.47
N ALA A 489 10.72 4.47 -8.49
CA ALA A 489 12.09 3.92 -8.53
C ALA A 489 12.91 4.27 -7.26
N THR A 490 12.82 5.51 -6.77
CA THR A 490 13.49 5.93 -5.52
C THR A 490 12.99 5.17 -4.29
N GLU A 491 11.67 4.95 -4.19
CA GLU A 491 11.08 4.19 -3.07
C GLU A 491 11.45 2.70 -3.14
N ILE A 492 11.58 2.14 -4.35
CA ILE A 492 12.05 0.78 -4.58
C ILE A 492 13.50 0.63 -4.12
N ALA A 493 14.38 1.58 -4.46
CA ALA A 493 15.78 1.58 -4.03
C ALA A 493 15.89 1.63 -2.50
N HIS A 494 15.11 2.50 -1.82
CA HIS A 494 15.06 2.56 -0.36
C HIS A 494 14.54 1.26 0.27
N LEU A 495 13.53 0.67 -0.33
CA LEU A 495 12.97 -0.59 0.15
C LEU A 495 14.01 -1.71 0.04
N ARG A 496 14.76 -1.77 -1.07
CA ARG A 496 15.87 -2.71 -1.29
C ARG A 496 16.93 -2.57 -0.20
N CYS A 497 17.36 -1.35 0.10
CA CYS A 497 18.30 -1.09 1.17
C CYS A 497 17.79 -1.58 2.54
N SER A 498 16.50 -1.34 2.83
CA SER A 498 15.89 -1.78 4.08
C SER A 498 15.78 -3.30 4.18
N ILE A 499 15.47 -3.98 3.08
CA ILE A 499 15.43 -5.45 3.02
C ILE A 499 16.83 -6.02 3.21
N LEU A 500 17.86 -5.50 2.54
CA LEU A 500 19.25 -5.95 2.68
C LEU A 500 19.76 -5.78 4.12
N ALA A 501 19.48 -4.64 4.76
CA ALA A 501 19.83 -4.38 6.15
C ALA A 501 19.14 -5.37 7.10
N ALA A 502 17.83 -5.61 6.93
CA ALA A 502 17.10 -6.57 7.73
C ALA A 502 17.56 -8.01 7.49
N SER A 503 17.91 -8.38 6.24
CA SER A 503 18.46 -9.70 5.89
C SER A 503 19.81 -9.95 6.55
N SER A 504 20.71 -8.96 6.51
CA SER A 504 22.01 -9.06 7.18
C SER A 504 21.84 -9.27 8.68
N TYR A 505 21.00 -8.47 9.33
CA TYR A 505 20.70 -8.62 10.76
C TYR A 505 20.11 -10.01 11.09
N THR A 506 19.13 -10.47 10.32
CA THR A 506 18.49 -11.77 10.53
C THR A 506 19.50 -12.92 10.38
N CYS A 507 20.39 -12.86 9.38
CA CYS A 507 21.45 -13.84 9.18
C CYS A 507 22.47 -13.84 10.33
N LEU A 508 22.85 -12.67 10.86
CA LEU A 508 23.70 -12.58 12.05
C LEU A 508 23.03 -13.25 13.26
N CYS A 509 21.74 -13.01 13.48
CA CYS A 509 21.00 -13.65 14.57
C CYS A 509 20.85 -15.18 14.39
N LEU A 510 20.81 -15.67 13.16
CA LEU A 510 20.76 -17.08 12.82
C LEU A 510 22.15 -17.76 12.77
N ASN A 511 23.22 -17.02 13.05
CA ASN A 511 24.63 -17.45 12.96
C ASN A 511 25.07 -17.84 11.53
N ASP A 512 24.40 -17.32 10.50
CA ASP A 512 24.83 -17.44 9.09
C ASP A 512 25.68 -16.23 8.70
N HIS A 513 26.94 -16.24 9.14
CA HIS A 513 27.83 -15.09 8.97
C HIS A 513 28.25 -14.84 7.52
N LEU A 514 28.26 -15.88 6.66
CA LEU A 514 28.57 -15.73 5.23
C LEU A 514 27.47 -14.99 4.49
N MET A 515 26.22 -15.38 4.70
CA MET A 515 25.10 -14.69 4.09
C MET A 515 24.90 -13.31 4.68
N ALA A 516 25.16 -13.13 5.97
CA ALA A 516 25.15 -11.81 6.62
C ALA A 516 26.12 -10.85 5.96
N LEU A 517 27.39 -11.30 5.75
CA LEU A 517 28.42 -10.54 5.05
C LEU A 517 28.00 -10.18 3.63
N HIS A 518 27.49 -11.16 2.86
CA HIS A 518 27.03 -10.95 1.49
C HIS A 518 25.93 -9.88 1.41
N HIS A 519 24.92 -9.95 2.28
CA HIS A 519 23.83 -8.95 2.30
C HIS A 519 24.31 -7.57 2.73
N ALA A 520 25.23 -7.47 3.72
CA ALA A 520 25.78 -6.22 4.19
C ALA A 520 26.67 -5.54 3.14
N GLU A 521 27.52 -6.30 2.43
CA GLU A 521 28.30 -5.78 1.31
C GLU A 521 27.43 -5.30 0.16
N ASN A 522 26.37 -6.05 -0.18
CA ASN A 522 25.40 -5.64 -1.20
C ASN A 522 24.64 -4.38 -0.77
N LEU A 523 24.37 -4.21 0.52
CA LEU A 523 23.81 -2.97 1.04
C LEU A 523 24.75 -1.79 0.79
N LEU A 524 26.06 -1.93 1.14
CA LEU A 524 27.03 -0.86 0.97
C LEU A 524 27.28 -0.47 -0.50
N LYS A 525 27.03 -1.39 -1.45
CA LYS A 525 27.14 -1.14 -2.90
C LYS A 525 25.97 -0.32 -3.46
N GLN A 526 24.88 -0.12 -2.71
CA GLN A 526 23.70 0.61 -3.22
C GLN A 526 23.98 2.11 -3.43
N PRO A 527 23.58 2.71 -4.57
CA PRO A 527 23.97 4.08 -4.91
C PRO A 527 23.30 5.16 -4.05
N HIS A 528 22.10 4.90 -3.52
CA HIS A 528 21.30 5.87 -2.75
C HIS A 528 21.15 5.47 -1.29
N LEU A 529 22.28 5.15 -0.65
CA LEU A 529 22.31 4.74 0.73
C LEU A 529 22.16 5.95 1.66
N SER A 530 21.24 5.87 2.63
CA SER A 530 21.16 6.87 3.70
C SER A 530 22.34 6.73 4.65
N GLY A 531 22.71 7.82 5.32
CA GLY A 531 23.82 7.80 6.29
C GLY A 531 23.61 6.76 7.39
N ALA A 532 22.36 6.62 7.82
CA ALA A 532 21.94 5.60 8.78
C ALA A 532 22.17 4.17 8.28
N GLN A 533 21.79 3.89 7.04
CA GLN A 533 21.97 2.56 6.43
C GLN A 533 23.43 2.25 6.17
N ARG A 534 24.24 3.25 5.82
CA ARG A 534 25.69 3.12 5.69
C ARG A 534 26.33 2.74 7.01
N TYR A 535 25.98 3.44 8.07
CA TYR A 535 26.45 3.14 9.43
C TYR A 535 26.14 1.70 9.83
N ILE A 536 24.91 1.25 9.66
CA ILE A 536 24.49 -0.13 9.97
C ILE A 536 25.21 -1.13 9.07
N GLY A 537 25.35 -0.83 7.77
CA GLY A 537 26.04 -1.69 6.81
C GLY A 537 27.48 -1.97 7.24
N HIS A 538 28.24 -0.94 7.61
CA HIS A 538 29.60 -1.11 8.11
C HIS A 538 29.65 -1.92 9.40
N LEU A 539 28.72 -1.71 10.34
CA LEU A 539 28.67 -2.50 11.57
C LEU A 539 28.37 -3.98 11.29
N TYR A 540 27.44 -4.28 10.39
CA TYR A 540 27.08 -5.67 10.09
C TYR A 540 28.19 -6.39 9.30
N VAL A 541 28.90 -5.70 8.39
CA VAL A 541 30.09 -6.25 7.74
C VAL A 541 31.15 -6.57 8.78
N ALA A 542 31.46 -5.63 9.66
CA ALA A 542 32.48 -5.82 10.70
C ALA A 542 32.12 -6.97 11.65
N GLU A 543 30.87 -7.06 12.10
CA GLU A 543 30.42 -8.14 12.97
C GLU A 543 30.54 -9.50 12.27
N ALA A 544 30.07 -9.61 11.01
CA ALA A 544 30.20 -10.84 10.24
C ALA A 544 31.66 -11.24 10.02
N GLN A 545 32.55 -10.29 9.74
CA GLN A 545 33.99 -10.54 9.55
C GLN A 545 34.69 -10.97 10.85
N VAL A 546 34.31 -10.39 11.99
CA VAL A 546 34.83 -10.83 13.30
C VAL A 546 34.42 -12.28 13.58
N GLN A 547 33.14 -12.64 13.30
CA GLN A 547 32.66 -14.01 13.49
C GLN A 547 33.31 -15.03 12.53
N LEU A 548 33.80 -14.55 11.38
CA LEU A 548 34.56 -15.33 10.39
C LEU A 548 36.09 -15.31 10.65
N ASP A 549 36.53 -14.78 11.78
CA ASP A 549 37.96 -14.60 12.16
C ASP A 549 38.77 -13.70 11.21
N LYS A 550 38.10 -12.80 10.46
CA LYS A 550 38.68 -11.80 9.56
C LYS A 550 38.83 -10.44 10.26
N ILE A 551 39.46 -10.44 11.44
CA ILE A 551 39.53 -9.24 12.28
C ILE A 551 40.26 -8.05 11.60
N PRO A 552 41.33 -8.24 10.81
CA PRO A 552 41.97 -7.12 10.10
C PRO A 552 41.01 -6.38 9.17
N ASP A 553 40.21 -7.11 8.41
CA ASP A 553 39.25 -6.55 7.47
C ASP A 553 38.11 -5.81 8.21
N SER A 554 37.70 -6.33 9.37
CA SER A 554 36.67 -5.68 10.20
C SER A 554 37.11 -4.31 10.75
N ILE A 555 38.39 -4.15 11.04
CA ILE A 555 38.97 -2.89 11.52
C ILE A 555 38.83 -1.78 10.48
N GLU A 556 38.97 -2.10 9.19
CA GLU A 556 38.77 -1.13 8.11
C GLU A 556 37.31 -0.62 8.09
N HIS A 557 36.36 -1.50 8.29
CA HIS A 557 34.94 -1.14 8.32
C HIS A 557 34.51 -0.42 9.61
N LEU A 558 35.24 -0.57 10.72
CA LEU A 558 34.94 0.09 11.98
C LEU A 558 35.56 1.51 12.09
N ASN A 559 36.20 2.02 11.04
CA ASN A 559 36.75 3.39 11.04
C ASN A 559 35.57 4.42 11.15
N PRO A 560 35.58 5.28 12.21
CA PRO A 560 34.54 6.29 12.42
C PRO A 560 34.41 7.32 11.30
N ASP A 561 35.43 7.51 10.48
CA ASP A 561 35.45 8.49 9.38
C ASP A 561 34.62 8.06 8.19
N LEU A 562 34.25 6.76 8.08
CA LEU A 562 33.36 6.24 7.07
C LEU A 562 31.91 6.73 7.24
N VAL A 563 31.57 7.22 8.43
CA VAL A 563 30.24 7.72 8.76
C VAL A 563 30.26 9.23 8.89
N THR A 564 29.76 9.91 7.89
CA THR A 564 29.72 11.38 7.82
C THR A 564 28.39 11.96 8.29
N ASP A 565 27.33 11.19 8.21
CA ASP A 565 25.99 11.56 8.69
C ASP A 565 25.23 10.32 9.17
N ILE A 566 24.12 10.51 9.86
CA ILE A 566 23.18 9.47 10.29
C ILE A 566 21.74 9.80 9.87
N GLY A 567 21.57 10.66 8.86
CA GLY A 567 20.27 10.97 8.29
C GLY A 567 19.56 9.72 7.78
N THR A 568 18.27 9.60 8.08
CA THR A 568 17.44 8.46 7.67
C THR A 568 16.95 8.53 6.22
N CYS A 569 17.02 9.72 5.62
CA CYS A 569 16.74 9.93 4.19
C CYS A 569 18.03 10.35 3.47
N PRO A 570 18.25 9.88 2.22
CA PRO A 570 19.28 10.47 1.39
C PRO A 570 18.99 11.97 1.24
N PRO A 571 20.03 12.81 1.03
CA PRO A 571 19.83 14.21 0.77
C PRO A 571 19.02 14.36 -0.53
N GLU A 572 17.72 14.47 -0.40
CA GLU A 572 16.87 14.85 -1.53
C GLU A 572 17.34 16.24 -1.97
N HIS A 573 17.62 16.39 -3.25
CA HIS A 573 17.67 17.71 -3.87
C HIS A 573 16.35 18.40 -3.52
N LYS A 574 16.41 19.35 -2.60
CA LYS A 574 15.28 20.19 -2.21
C LYS A 574 14.78 20.84 -3.49
N SER A 575 13.71 20.28 -4.06
CA SER A 575 13.04 20.92 -5.17
C SER A 575 12.57 22.30 -4.68
N ASP A 576 12.86 23.34 -5.45
CA ASP A 576 12.52 24.74 -5.14
C ASP A 576 11.02 25.02 -4.98
N GLN A 577 10.18 23.97 -5.01
CA GLN A 577 8.73 24.07 -4.85
C GLN A 577 8.28 24.33 -3.40
N ASP A 578 9.09 24.04 -2.38
CA ASP A 578 8.71 24.24 -0.98
C ASP A 578 8.96 25.68 -0.45
N ARG A 579 9.56 26.56 -1.25
CA ARG A 579 9.84 27.93 -0.82
C ARG A 579 8.69 28.94 -1.01
N ALA A 580 7.63 28.60 -1.73
CA ALA A 580 6.61 29.58 -2.16
C ALA A 580 5.42 29.75 -1.21
N ASP A 581 5.24 28.93 -0.18
CA ASP A 581 4.04 28.96 0.70
C ASP A 581 4.31 29.53 2.13
N LYS A 582 5.32 30.40 2.29
CA LYS A 582 5.62 31.02 3.60
C LYS A 582 4.74 32.21 3.96
N ASN A 583 3.71 32.54 3.20
CA ASN A 583 2.87 33.75 3.40
C ASN A 583 1.49 33.50 4.00
N ASP A 584 1.22 32.33 4.60
CA ASP A 584 0.00 32.18 5.42
C ASP A 584 0.36 32.33 6.91
N LYS A 585 0.53 33.60 7.31
CA LYS A 585 0.74 34.01 8.70
C LYS A 585 -0.59 33.97 9.45
N GLY A 586 -0.97 32.79 9.91
CA GLY A 586 -2.14 32.66 10.78
C GLY A 586 -2.27 31.24 11.27
N GLU A 587 -1.78 30.95 12.45
CA GLU A 587 -1.84 29.70 13.20
C GLU A 587 -0.51 28.95 13.38
N LYS A 588 0.55 29.68 13.68
CA LYS A 588 1.87 29.08 14.02
C LYS A 588 2.07 28.82 15.54
N ASP A 589 1.15 29.19 16.41
CA ASP A 589 1.46 29.30 17.84
C ASP A 589 1.10 28.11 18.75
N LEU A 590 0.78 26.93 18.23
CA LEU A 590 0.52 25.77 19.09
C LEU A 590 1.32 24.50 18.75
N LEU A 591 2.36 24.61 17.92
CA LEU A 591 3.23 23.48 17.60
C LEU A 591 4.64 23.61 18.20
N ALA A 592 4.90 24.61 19.05
CA ALA A 592 6.20 24.85 19.65
C ALA A 592 6.55 23.91 20.82
N ASP A 593 5.65 23.01 21.23
CA ASP A 593 5.89 22.15 22.41
C ASP A 593 6.11 20.68 22.08
N SER A 594 6.56 20.35 20.88
CA SER A 594 7.04 19.01 20.57
C SER A 594 8.36 19.04 19.81
N THR A 595 9.35 19.74 20.37
CA THR A 595 10.78 19.44 20.18
C THR A 595 11.18 18.18 20.97
N GLU A 596 10.25 17.29 21.27
CA GLU A 596 10.62 15.93 21.57
C GLU A 596 11.18 15.34 20.28
N ALA A 597 12.48 15.09 20.35
CA ALA A 597 13.31 14.47 19.34
C ALA A 597 12.46 13.49 18.52
N LYS A 598 12.54 13.59 17.19
CA LYS A 598 12.07 12.59 16.26
C LYS A 598 12.54 11.24 16.81
N SER A 599 11.73 10.60 17.66
CA SER A 599 12.06 9.28 18.17
C SER A 599 12.17 8.41 16.93
N SER A 600 13.38 7.95 16.65
CA SER A 600 13.59 7.02 15.55
C SER A 600 12.60 5.86 15.76
N LEU A 601 12.00 5.36 14.69
CA LEU A 601 11.17 4.16 14.71
C LEU A 601 11.84 2.99 15.45
N TYR A 602 13.15 3.06 15.55
CA TYR A 602 14.02 2.07 16.16
C TYR A 602 14.75 2.72 17.33
N PRO A 603 14.43 2.40 18.59
CA PRO A 603 15.03 3.00 19.78
C PRO A 603 16.55 2.75 19.90
N TRP A 604 17.08 1.74 19.19
CA TRP A 604 18.53 1.40 19.15
C TRP A 604 19.32 2.29 18.20
N PHE A 605 18.68 3.14 17.42
CA PHE A 605 19.34 3.99 16.46
C PHE A 605 20.06 5.15 17.17
N PRO A 606 21.33 5.45 16.85
CA PRO A 606 22.01 6.59 17.45
C PRO A 606 21.29 7.89 17.07
N LYS A 607 21.08 8.75 18.06
CA LYS A 607 20.34 10.02 17.87
C LYS A 607 21.18 11.10 17.21
N ASP A 608 22.50 10.99 17.31
CA ASP A 608 23.47 11.93 16.78
C ASP A 608 24.74 11.25 16.24
N LEU A 609 25.46 11.96 15.39
CA LEU A 609 26.67 11.47 14.75
C LEU A 609 27.76 11.14 15.76
N SER A 610 27.87 11.92 16.85
CA SER A 610 28.88 11.70 17.90
C SER A 610 28.70 10.33 18.56
N ARG A 611 27.45 9.97 18.88
CA ARG A 611 27.13 8.64 19.44
C ARG A 611 27.38 7.51 18.45
N ALA A 612 27.07 7.72 17.16
CA ALA A 612 27.36 6.72 16.14
C ALA A 612 28.86 6.45 16.04
N LYS A 613 29.67 7.50 15.98
CA LYS A 613 31.14 7.40 15.96
C LYS A 613 31.67 6.76 17.24
N ALA A 614 31.11 7.08 18.39
CA ALA A 614 31.49 6.49 19.67
C ALA A 614 31.24 4.97 19.71
N VAL A 615 30.13 4.49 19.15
CA VAL A 615 29.83 3.04 19.03
C VAL A 615 30.86 2.38 18.10
N MET A 616 31.20 3.00 16.97
CA MET A 616 32.22 2.46 16.07
C MET A 616 33.59 2.40 16.75
N GLN A 617 34.00 3.46 17.47
CA GLN A 617 35.25 3.48 18.25
C GLN A 617 35.28 2.41 19.35
N TYR A 618 34.17 2.17 20.02
CA TYR A 618 34.06 1.09 20.99
C TYR A 618 34.28 -0.28 20.34
N ASN A 619 33.60 -0.55 19.22
CA ASN A 619 33.77 -1.81 18.49
C ASN A 619 35.19 -1.95 17.92
N LEU A 620 35.77 -0.87 17.44
CA LEU A 620 37.16 -0.82 17.00
C LEU A 620 38.15 -1.13 18.15
N SER A 621 37.88 -0.60 19.33
CA SER A 621 38.63 -0.95 20.55
C SER A 621 38.52 -2.43 20.88
N ALA A 622 37.32 -3.01 20.78
CA ALA A 622 37.13 -4.44 21.01
C ALA A 622 37.87 -5.31 19.97
N ALA A 623 37.87 -4.91 18.69
CA ALA A 623 38.58 -5.61 17.62
C ALA A 623 40.11 -5.58 17.86
N HIS A 624 40.68 -4.43 18.25
CA HIS A 624 42.07 -4.35 18.62
C HIS A 624 42.42 -5.18 19.87
N ALA A 625 41.53 -5.21 20.86
CA ALA A 625 41.69 -6.05 22.04
C ALA A 625 41.74 -7.54 21.69
N MET A 626 40.91 -8.00 20.74
CA MET A 626 40.92 -9.38 20.23
C MET A 626 42.24 -9.73 19.52
N ARG A 627 42.88 -8.75 18.88
CA ARG A 627 44.22 -8.92 18.28
C ARG A 627 45.38 -8.85 19.28
N GLY A 628 45.10 -8.54 20.55
CA GLY A 628 46.13 -8.32 21.56
C GLY A 628 46.85 -6.96 21.47
N GLU A 629 46.30 -6.02 20.68
CA GLU A 629 46.84 -4.66 20.54
C GLU A 629 46.24 -3.72 21.63
N TYR A 630 46.57 -4.00 22.91
CA TYR A 630 45.87 -3.41 24.06
C TYR A 630 46.06 -1.89 24.16
N ASP A 631 47.22 -1.34 23.78
CA ASP A 631 47.46 0.10 23.79
C ASP A 631 46.55 0.86 22.83
N LYS A 632 46.39 0.33 21.60
CA LYS A 632 45.47 0.91 20.62
C LYS A 632 44.04 0.79 21.10
N ALA A 633 43.67 -0.40 21.62
CA ALA A 633 42.33 -0.64 22.17
C ALA A 633 41.97 0.37 23.26
N MET A 634 42.91 0.65 24.20
CA MET A 634 42.71 1.63 25.28
C MET A 634 42.54 3.06 24.74
N THR A 635 43.31 3.42 23.70
CA THR A 635 43.22 4.74 23.06
C THR A 635 41.80 4.94 22.47
N HIS A 636 41.31 4.00 21.66
CA HIS A 636 39.98 4.08 21.05
C HIS A 636 38.84 4.00 22.08
N LEU A 637 39.03 3.24 23.18
CA LEU A 637 38.03 3.19 24.26
C LEU A 637 37.95 4.56 24.98
N THR A 638 39.07 5.23 25.16
CA THR A 638 39.14 6.56 25.79
C THR A 638 38.44 7.61 24.92
N GLU A 639 38.68 7.58 23.62
CA GLU A 639 37.98 8.45 22.65
C GLU A 639 36.50 8.20 22.63
N SER A 640 36.06 6.93 22.58
CA SER A 640 34.67 6.55 22.64
C SER A 640 33.98 7.08 23.89
N SER A 641 34.64 6.95 25.06
CA SER A 641 34.08 7.43 26.34
C SER A 641 33.90 8.95 26.38
N ARG A 642 34.80 9.71 25.74
CA ARG A 642 34.64 11.17 25.60
C ARG A 642 33.44 11.55 24.75
N ASN A 643 33.18 10.80 23.66
CA ASN A 643 32.10 11.09 22.71
C ASN A 643 30.71 10.69 23.22
N ILE A 644 30.62 9.70 24.11
CA ILE A 644 29.33 9.26 24.70
C ILE A 644 28.89 10.19 25.84
N GLY A 645 29.86 10.67 26.67
CA GLY A 645 29.55 11.40 27.89
C GLY A 645 29.12 10.49 29.04
N THR A 646 28.78 11.08 30.18
CA THR A 646 28.30 10.34 31.35
C THR A 646 26.79 10.24 31.44
N PRO A 647 26.20 9.09 31.90
CA PRO A 647 26.85 7.87 32.38
C PRO A 647 27.33 6.96 31.23
N LEU A 648 28.47 6.30 31.41
CA LEU A 648 29.00 5.35 30.44
C LEU A 648 28.22 4.02 30.50
N PRO A 649 27.98 3.33 29.34
CA PRO A 649 27.41 1.99 29.31
C PRO A 649 28.29 0.96 30.05
N ALA A 650 27.66 -0.04 30.68
CA ALA A 650 28.32 -1.10 31.42
C ALA A 650 29.39 -1.85 30.60
N GLN A 651 29.09 -2.07 29.30
CA GLN A 651 29.99 -2.73 28.35
C GLN A 651 31.37 -2.04 28.26
N MET A 652 31.39 -0.71 28.33
CA MET A 652 32.67 0.05 28.29
C MET A 652 33.52 -0.18 29.56
N TYR A 653 32.89 -0.29 30.72
CA TYR A 653 33.60 -0.63 31.95
C TYR A 653 34.11 -2.07 31.92
N PHE A 654 33.36 -3.02 31.35
CA PHE A 654 33.82 -4.39 31.18
C PHE A 654 35.02 -4.49 30.22
N LEU A 655 35.00 -3.77 29.10
CA LEU A 655 36.12 -3.74 28.18
C LEU A 655 37.34 -3.08 28.83
N LYS A 656 37.17 -1.96 29.56
CA LYS A 656 38.25 -1.32 30.32
C LYS A 656 38.85 -2.26 31.37
N LEU A 657 38.00 -2.96 32.13
CA LEU A 657 38.43 -3.94 33.12
C LEU A 657 39.24 -5.07 32.47
N TYR A 658 38.76 -5.60 31.33
CA TYR A 658 39.47 -6.61 30.54
C TYR A 658 40.89 -6.11 30.15
N LEU A 659 40.98 -4.94 29.55
CA LEU A 659 42.25 -4.33 29.12
C LEU A 659 43.21 -4.10 30.29
N ASP A 660 42.74 -3.55 31.42
CA ASP A 660 43.53 -3.34 32.60
C ASP A 660 44.07 -4.65 33.21
N LEU A 661 43.30 -5.74 33.15
CA LEU A 661 43.72 -7.07 33.61
C LEU A 661 44.75 -7.71 32.67
N MET A 662 44.57 -7.60 31.37
CA MET A 662 45.50 -8.15 30.36
C MET A 662 46.87 -7.48 30.40
N GLU A 663 46.90 -6.17 30.68
CA GLU A 663 48.13 -5.41 30.86
C GLU A 663 48.72 -5.52 32.27
N GLY A 664 48.10 -6.30 33.17
CA GLY A 664 48.58 -6.50 34.54
C GLY A 664 48.32 -5.31 35.48
N ARG A 665 47.52 -4.33 35.12
CA ARG A 665 47.19 -3.13 35.92
C ARG A 665 46.14 -3.44 37.01
N ARG A 666 46.44 -4.40 37.89
CA ARG A 666 45.50 -4.91 38.90
C ARG A 666 44.87 -3.83 39.80
N LYS A 667 45.64 -2.80 40.17
CA LYS A 667 45.14 -1.71 41.02
C LYS A 667 44.05 -0.90 40.31
N MET A 668 44.25 -0.63 39.03
CA MET A 668 43.24 0.09 38.19
C MET A 668 41.99 -0.74 38.01
N ALA A 669 42.13 -2.03 37.72
CA ALA A 669 40.99 -2.95 37.61
C ALA A 669 40.21 -3.02 38.93
N GLN A 670 40.87 -3.12 40.09
CA GLN A 670 40.23 -3.06 41.41
C GLN A 670 39.47 -1.76 41.65
N GLN A 671 40.03 -0.63 41.19
CA GLN A 671 39.36 0.67 41.33
C GLN A 671 38.07 0.70 40.49
N VAL A 672 38.12 0.26 39.22
CA VAL A 672 36.93 0.20 38.35
C VAL A 672 35.83 -0.68 38.97
N ILE A 673 36.19 -1.83 39.57
CA ILE A 673 35.23 -2.70 40.25
C ILE A 673 34.59 -1.99 41.44
N LYS A 674 35.40 -1.31 42.28
CA LYS A 674 34.89 -0.61 43.45
C LYS A 674 33.96 0.55 43.09
N ASP A 675 34.32 1.31 42.07
CA ASP A 675 33.59 2.52 41.70
C ASP A 675 32.25 2.20 40.96
N HIS A 676 32.25 1.14 40.14
CA HIS A 676 31.10 0.87 39.26
C HIS A 676 30.33 -0.43 39.58
N PHE A 677 30.98 -1.39 40.23
CA PHE A 677 30.39 -2.70 40.55
C PHE A 677 30.38 -3.02 42.03
N GLY A 678 30.58 -2.05 42.92
CA GLY A 678 30.60 -2.23 44.36
C GLY A 678 29.30 -2.82 44.96
N HIS A 679 28.20 -2.75 44.23
CA HIS A 679 26.94 -3.33 44.62
C HIS A 679 26.81 -4.83 44.24
N VAL A 680 27.70 -5.32 43.37
CA VAL A 680 27.71 -6.74 42.97
C VAL A 680 28.51 -7.51 44.04
N THR A 681 27.78 -8.21 44.92
CA THR A 681 28.43 -9.08 45.90
C THR A 681 29.03 -10.29 45.21
N PRO A 682 30.35 -10.55 45.28
CA PRO A 682 30.93 -11.76 44.76
C PRO A 682 30.30 -12.95 45.54
N ASN A 683 29.84 -13.95 44.79
CA ASN A 683 29.27 -15.23 45.33
C ASN A 683 27.76 -15.29 45.58
N ARG A 684 26.91 -14.46 45.01
CA ARG A 684 25.52 -14.81 44.76
C ARG A 684 25.38 -15.26 43.33
N ILE A 685 25.74 -16.55 43.11
CA ILE A 685 25.32 -17.30 41.94
C ILE A 685 24.13 -18.12 42.35
#